data_cafda10b8dcb12a09bad187135f36ef6
#
_entry.id   cafda10b8dcb12a09bad187135f36ef6
#
_cell.length_a   1.000
_cell.length_b   1.000
_cell.length_c   1.000
_cell.angle_alpha   90.00
_cell.angle_beta   90.00
_cell.angle_gamma   90.00
#
_symmetry.space_group_name_H-M   'P 1'
#
loop_
_entity.id
_entity.type
_entity.pdbx_description
1 polymer ?
#
loop_
_entity_poly.entity_id
_entity_poly.type
_entity_poly.pdbx_seq_one_letter_code
_entity_poly.pdbx_strand_id
1 'polypeptide(L)'
;MKLDLNSQTLNVSFACRIEDAWVPVPETACTQSGFDWTLNGAHYSAQFTPAGDTLCYTLQMDAPNPTQLRMWLAVPGQSDYFHVIPCNIYGDNHAAEAKPGEFPLLMKDHHEVAFCAPLWEFRADRAAMPLAALCWDGGVAAAAVEPYSESEAGIIRNGVFAALPDAFGISLGYTNDPTTFKNRSTPAPSTRSMACKAQTSGRIYLHSGPRTELHEIIRQEYARHQDRAVPRNTLRQAVQGMLDTFAYQNFDAAAGEYTNRCCRPPRETEMRPWRLVTEIGWTGGGVLAYPLVLCRDALGADAEAPLAAAMSGEQLFDRIADAYNENSGLLNDLMAPNAAGSQVNGWWTGYGLVKDCHCAYTVGSAVHYLTKTMDYLHQNGKPCPAKWMDAAQKVLHTVMDLQRADGAFGYTYSTQERKVLDWSGFAGCWFAPALVYLYRLTGEERCLHSAEKALDYYHTFVKDLNCYGTPMDTWKAVDEEGNLAFMRGSRLLYEQTGKAEFLQYMKDSAGYEFLWRYGYKTYPEHTPLNQGWSACGGAVTSVSNPHIHPMGVIIDTDLRYLARVTGDGYYASRAADSAAWMLQCLELYPAATGYGRYGILSERWCPSDGLDVERFSDGRPFSSWFSHNLWASACVLEAACELLLEIEHKKG
;
A
#
# COMPACT_ATOMS: atom_id res chain seq x y z
N MET A 1 8.21 35.23 4.28
CA MET A 1 7.64 35.57 5.61
C MET A 1 7.95 34.48 6.62
N LYS A 2 7.82 34.73 7.92
CA LYS A 2 7.99 33.74 8.99
C LYS A 2 6.65 33.52 9.67
N LEU A 3 6.29 32.26 9.89
CA LEU A 3 5.11 31.83 10.65
C LEU A 3 5.57 31.09 11.89
N ASP A 4 5.15 31.57 13.05
CA ASP A 4 5.43 30.91 14.32
C ASP A 4 4.21 30.11 14.77
N LEU A 5 4.43 28.84 15.08
CA LEU A 5 3.41 27.90 15.53
C LEU A 5 4.06 26.91 16.51
N ASN A 6 3.45 26.70 17.69
CA ASN A 6 3.91 25.75 18.69
C ASN A 6 5.39 25.93 19.09
N SER A 7 5.84 27.19 19.25
CA SER A 7 7.23 27.57 19.57
C SER A 7 8.27 27.22 18.50
N GLN A 8 7.85 26.87 17.32
CA GLN A 8 8.69 26.65 16.15
C GLN A 8 8.37 27.66 15.04
N THR A 9 9.28 27.83 14.10
CA THR A 9 9.15 28.82 13.01
C THR A 9 9.21 28.12 11.66
N LEU A 10 8.33 28.48 10.73
CA LEU A 10 8.39 28.13 9.31
C LEU A 10 8.72 29.35 8.46
N ASN A 11 9.60 29.18 7.49
CA ASN A 11 9.75 30.11 6.39
C ASN A 11 8.70 29.81 5.33
N VAL A 12 7.92 30.82 4.98
CA VAL A 12 6.92 30.72 3.91
C VAL A 12 7.25 31.73 2.84
N SER A 13 7.30 31.26 1.60
CA SER A 13 7.48 32.13 0.43
C SER A 13 6.47 31.75 -0.66
N PHE A 14 6.24 32.68 -1.58
CA PHE A 14 5.26 32.51 -2.65
C PHE A 14 5.89 32.83 -4.00
N ALA A 15 5.43 32.13 -5.03
CA ALA A 15 5.78 32.41 -6.41
C ALA A 15 4.57 32.23 -7.31
N CYS A 16 4.47 33.08 -8.34
CA CYS A 16 3.46 32.98 -9.37
C CYS A 16 4.09 32.55 -10.69
N ARG A 17 3.41 31.71 -11.46
CA ARG A 17 3.89 31.31 -12.78
C ARG A 17 3.37 32.30 -13.82
N ILE A 18 4.29 32.91 -14.54
CA ILE A 18 4.00 33.81 -15.66
C ILE A 18 4.66 33.21 -16.88
N GLU A 19 3.85 32.87 -17.87
CA GLU A 19 4.28 32.06 -19.01
C GLU A 19 4.96 30.77 -18.51
N ASP A 20 6.25 30.58 -18.73
CA ASP A 20 7.01 29.40 -18.31
C ASP A 20 7.95 29.67 -17.13
N ALA A 21 7.91 30.86 -16.53
CA ALA A 21 8.78 31.25 -15.43
C ALA A 21 8.04 31.41 -14.10
N TRP A 22 8.68 30.99 -13.02
CA TRP A 22 8.23 31.25 -11.66
C TRP A 22 8.78 32.59 -11.16
N VAL A 23 7.91 33.53 -10.87
CA VAL A 23 8.24 34.87 -10.37
C VAL A 23 7.93 34.92 -8.88
N PRO A 24 8.92 35.18 -8.00
CA PRO A 24 8.67 35.27 -6.57
C PRO A 24 7.80 36.48 -6.21
N VAL A 25 6.87 36.28 -5.28
CA VAL A 25 6.11 37.37 -4.67
C VAL A 25 7.09 38.19 -3.78
N PRO A 26 7.17 39.52 -3.92
CA PRO A 26 8.08 40.33 -3.12
C PRO A 26 7.79 40.19 -1.62
N GLU A 27 8.83 40.10 -0.79
CA GLU A 27 8.68 40.04 0.68
C GLU A 27 7.93 41.25 1.23
N THR A 28 8.06 42.41 0.59
CA THR A 28 7.36 43.66 0.96
C THR A 28 5.83 43.59 0.78
N ALA A 29 5.35 42.63 -0.02
CA ALA A 29 3.93 42.37 -0.16
C ALA A 29 3.39 41.36 0.89
N CYS A 30 4.26 40.71 1.67
CA CYS A 30 3.92 39.70 2.63
C CYS A 30 3.82 40.26 4.05
N THR A 31 2.81 39.80 4.81
CA THR A 31 2.58 40.05 6.23
C THR A 31 2.47 38.74 6.97
N GLN A 32 2.41 38.76 8.31
CA GLN A 32 2.19 37.54 9.09
C GLN A 32 0.82 36.87 8.84
N SER A 33 -0.17 37.63 8.35
CA SER A 33 -1.51 37.12 8.03
C SER A 33 -1.70 36.72 6.57
N GLY A 34 -0.66 36.85 5.74
CA GLY A 34 -0.73 36.50 4.30
C GLY A 34 -0.16 37.55 3.38
N PHE A 35 -0.61 37.56 2.14
CA PHE A 35 -0.27 38.55 1.14
C PHE A 35 -1.42 38.86 0.22
N ASP A 36 -1.38 39.98 -0.42
CA ASP A 36 -2.25 40.44 -1.50
C ASP A 36 -1.36 41.15 -2.54
N TRP A 37 -1.34 40.66 -3.76
CA TRP A 37 -0.42 41.13 -4.78
C TRP A 37 -1.01 41.03 -6.19
N THR A 38 -0.75 42.03 -6.98
CA THR A 38 -1.19 42.09 -8.39
C THR A 38 0.02 42.21 -9.31
N LEU A 39 0.06 41.34 -10.33
CA LEU A 39 1.10 41.35 -11.36
C LEU A 39 0.49 41.08 -12.73
N ASN A 40 0.77 41.96 -13.71
CA ASN A 40 0.29 41.84 -15.09
C ASN A 40 -1.24 41.65 -15.21
N GLY A 41 -2.01 42.29 -14.30
CA GLY A 41 -3.47 42.20 -14.27
C GLY A 41 -4.01 40.94 -13.58
N ALA A 42 -3.14 40.04 -13.14
CA ALA A 42 -3.51 38.89 -12.31
C ALA A 42 -3.40 39.25 -10.83
N HIS A 43 -4.39 38.86 -10.06
CA HIS A 43 -4.45 39.04 -8.61
C HIS A 43 -4.15 37.72 -7.90
N TYR A 44 -3.25 37.73 -6.93
CA TYR A 44 -2.84 36.60 -6.14
C TYR A 44 -2.93 36.96 -4.65
N SER A 45 -3.46 36.04 -3.85
CA SER A 45 -3.52 36.24 -2.40
C SER A 45 -3.35 34.95 -1.61
N ALA A 46 -2.88 35.10 -0.39
CA ALA A 46 -2.88 34.08 0.64
C ALA A 46 -3.33 34.69 1.96
N GLN A 47 -4.12 33.93 2.72
CA GLN A 47 -4.54 34.31 4.06
C GLN A 47 -4.23 33.17 5.02
N PHE A 48 -3.76 33.53 6.23
CA PHE A 48 -3.48 32.61 7.31
C PHE A 48 -4.30 32.97 8.55
N THR A 49 -4.92 31.96 9.16
CA THR A 49 -5.74 32.14 10.36
C THR A 49 -5.40 31.07 11.38
N PRO A 50 -4.96 31.42 12.60
CA PRO A 50 -4.75 30.44 13.66
C PRO A 50 -6.02 29.65 14.00
N ALA A 51 -5.87 28.34 14.21
CA ALA A 51 -6.97 27.44 14.56
C ALA A 51 -6.46 26.39 15.57
N GLY A 52 -6.45 26.77 16.85
CA GLY A 52 -5.87 25.96 17.92
C GLY A 52 -4.36 25.81 17.77
N ASP A 53 -3.88 24.59 17.68
CA ASP A 53 -2.47 24.21 17.46
C ASP A 53 -2.07 24.12 15.99
N THR A 54 -2.94 24.53 15.07
CA THR A 54 -2.75 24.52 13.62
C THR A 54 -2.94 25.90 13.00
N LEU A 55 -2.54 26.06 11.77
CA LEU A 55 -2.76 27.27 11.00
C LEU A 55 -3.54 26.96 9.73
N CYS A 56 -4.77 27.45 9.63
CA CYS A 56 -5.54 27.38 8.40
C CYS A 56 -4.99 28.37 7.38
N TYR A 57 -4.97 27.97 6.10
CA TYR A 57 -4.61 28.86 5.01
C TYR A 57 -5.63 28.80 3.87
N THR A 58 -5.72 29.88 3.11
CA THR A 58 -6.44 29.97 1.84
C THR A 58 -5.52 30.61 0.81
N LEU A 59 -5.40 29.98 -0.35
CA LEU A 59 -4.69 30.52 -1.51
C LEU A 59 -5.72 30.85 -2.59
N GLN A 60 -5.59 32.00 -3.24
CA GLN A 60 -6.47 32.43 -4.32
C GLN A 60 -5.69 33.03 -5.46
N MET A 61 -6.21 32.86 -6.67
CA MET A 61 -5.75 33.56 -7.86
C MET A 61 -6.94 33.94 -8.74
N ASP A 62 -6.87 35.11 -9.36
CA ASP A 62 -7.80 35.62 -10.37
C ASP A 62 -6.99 36.35 -11.45
N ALA A 63 -6.93 35.78 -12.64
CA ALA A 63 -6.02 36.21 -13.68
C ALA A 63 -6.71 36.26 -15.06
N PRO A 64 -6.30 37.16 -15.94
CA PRO A 64 -6.83 37.24 -17.32
C PRO A 64 -6.35 36.06 -18.18
N ASN A 65 -5.24 35.44 -17.85
CA ASN A 65 -4.66 34.30 -18.54
C ASN A 65 -4.37 33.16 -17.57
N PRO A 66 -4.29 31.92 -18.02
CA PRO A 66 -3.91 30.77 -17.18
C PRO A 66 -2.58 30.99 -16.47
N THR A 67 -2.57 30.76 -15.15
CA THR A 67 -1.40 30.96 -14.28
C THR A 67 -1.41 29.97 -13.14
N GLN A 68 -0.40 30.04 -12.27
CA GLN A 68 -0.30 29.24 -11.05
C GLN A 68 0.20 30.09 -9.90
N LEU A 69 -0.23 29.75 -8.68
CA LEU A 69 0.32 30.27 -7.44
C LEU A 69 0.91 29.12 -6.64
N ARG A 70 2.13 29.26 -6.14
CA ARG A 70 2.79 28.28 -5.30
C ARG A 70 3.18 28.89 -3.97
N MET A 71 2.88 28.21 -2.89
CA MET A 71 3.37 28.43 -1.56
C MET A 71 4.49 27.42 -1.27
N TRP A 72 5.65 27.90 -0.84
CA TRP A 72 6.76 27.08 -0.37
C TRP A 72 6.89 27.17 1.15
N LEU A 73 7.19 26.01 1.77
CA LEU A 73 7.42 25.89 3.21
C LEU A 73 8.77 25.22 3.45
N ALA A 74 9.57 25.83 4.33
CA ALA A 74 10.87 25.34 4.75
C ALA A 74 11.10 25.65 6.24
N VAL A 75 11.88 24.83 6.92
CA VAL A 75 12.23 25.05 8.34
C VAL A 75 13.55 25.80 8.42
N PRO A 76 13.63 26.97 9.10
CA PRO A 76 14.86 27.74 9.18
C PRO A 76 16.01 26.97 9.83
N GLY A 77 17.20 27.01 9.22
CA GLY A 77 18.42 26.44 9.79
C GLY A 77 18.53 24.93 9.73
N GLN A 78 17.61 24.26 9.06
CA GLN A 78 17.68 22.84 8.77
C GLN A 78 18.13 22.61 7.32
N SER A 79 18.92 21.59 7.09
CA SER A 79 19.43 21.23 5.75
C SER A 79 19.25 19.75 5.42
N ASP A 80 18.85 18.96 6.40
CA ASP A 80 18.68 17.53 6.25
C ASP A 80 17.26 17.14 6.66
N TYR A 81 16.46 16.80 5.66
CA TYR A 81 15.05 16.49 5.82
C TYR A 81 14.72 15.11 5.33
N PHE A 82 13.79 14.45 6.03
CA PHE A 82 13.06 13.31 5.54
C PHE A 82 11.70 13.78 5.01
N HIS A 83 11.54 13.75 3.69
CA HIS A 83 10.30 14.14 3.03
C HIS A 83 9.26 13.04 3.15
N VAL A 84 7.99 13.43 3.32
CA VAL A 84 6.86 12.52 3.18
C VAL A 84 5.77 13.16 2.32
N ILE A 85 5.45 12.49 1.22
CA ILE A 85 4.20 12.67 0.47
C ILE A 85 3.57 11.28 0.44
N PRO A 86 2.48 11.03 1.19
CA PRO A 86 1.90 9.69 1.32
C PRO A 86 1.73 8.97 -0.01
N CYS A 87 2.18 7.73 -0.12
CA CYS A 87 2.23 6.89 -1.31
C CYS A 87 3.28 7.27 -2.38
N ASN A 88 3.96 8.40 -2.28
CA ASN A 88 4.83 8.90 -3.35
C ASN A 88 6.29 9.09 -2.91
N ILE A 89 6.52 9.71 -1.77
CA ILE A 89 7.88 9.99 -1.26
C ILE A 89 7.97 9.66 0.23
N TYR A 90 9.01 8.93 0.59
CA TYR A 90 9.46 8.63 1.95
C TYR A 90 10.98 8.78 2.00
N GLY A 91 11.47 9.96 2.34
CA GLY A 91 12.89 10.29 2.28
C GLY A 91 13.45 10.10 0.86
N ASP A 92 14.50 9.32 0.75
CA ASP A 92 15.12 8.98 -0.53
C ASP A 92 14.46 7.78 -1.24
N ASN A 93 13.30 7.31 -0.74
CA ASN A 93 12.65 6.09 -1.23
C ASN A 93 13.62 4.88 -1.29
N HIS A 94 14.62 4.89 -0.41
CA HIS A 94 15.71 3.93 -0.34
C HIS A 94 16.56 3.84 -1.61
N ALA A 95 17.05 4.99 -2.08
CA ALA A 95 17.76 5.14 -3.34
C ALA A 95 19.06 4.35 -3.48
N ALA A 96 19.80 4.12 -2.38
CA ALA A 96 21.18 3.64 -2.42
C ALA A 96 21.35 2.24 -3.05
N GLU A 97 20.35 1.37 -2.90
CA GLU A 97 20.40 -0.01 -3.39
C GLU A 97 19.32 -0.33 -4.43
N ALA A 98 18.43 0.63 -4.69
CA ALA A 98 17.35 0.46 -5.64
C ALA A 98 17.86 0.54 -7.07
N LYS A 99 17.12 -0.06 -8.01
CA LYS A 99 17.39 0.16 -9.43
C LYS A 99 16.94 1.56 -9.82
N PRO A 100 17.84 2.37 -10.37
CA PRO A 100 17.47 3.68 -10.90
C PRO A 100 16.33 3.54 -11.91
N GLY A 101 15.37 4.47 -11.86
CA GLY A 101 14.31 4.52 -12.83
C GLY A 101 13.02 3.78 -12.47
N GLU A 102 12.90 3.26 -11.28
CA GLU A 102 11.72 2.52 -10.84
C GLU A 102 10.79 3.30 -9.90
N PHE A 103 11.24 4.40 -9.31
CA PHE A 103 10.44 5.27 -8.42
C PHE A 103 11.05 6.68 -8.32
N PRO A 104 10.31 7.69 -7.82
CA PRO A 104 10.80 9.05 -7.72
C PRO A 104 11.89 9.17 -6.64
N LEU A 105 12.98 9.87 -6.97
CA LEU A 105 14.07 10.19 -6.08
C LEU A 105 14.29 11.71 -6.06
N LEU A 106 14.34 12.31 -4.86
CA LEU A 106 14.77 13.68 -4.67
C LEU A 106 16.30 13.72 -4.61
N MET A 107 16.91 14.55 -5.45
CA MET A 107 18.35 14.68 -5.55
C MET A 107 18.78 16.07 -5.14
N LYS A 108 19.76 16.13 -4.24
CA LYS A 108 20.43 17.40 -3.87
C LYS A 108 21.42 17.85 -4.97
N ASP A 109 22.02 16.89 -5.66
CA ASP A 109 22.99 17.09 -6.74
C ASP A 109 22.51 16.47 -8.06
N HIS A 110 22.95 17.01 -9.19
CA HIS A 110 22.62 16.50 -10.49
C HIS A 110 23.34 15.17 -10.75
N HIS A 111 22.67 14.05 -10.51
CA HIS A 111 23.09 12.76 -11.00
C HIS A 111 22.16 12.33 -12.13
N GLU A 112 22.73 11.84 -13.22
CA GLU A 112 22.01 11.34 -14.39
C GLU A 112 21.42 9.94 -14.11
N VAL A 113 20.56 9.84 -13.10
CA VAL A 113 19.84 8.61 -12.81
C VAL A 113 18.40 8.81 -13.24
N ALA A 114 17.86 7.90 -14.01
CA ALA A 114 16.48 7.96 -14.43
C ALA A 114 15.56 8.09 -13.21
N PHE A 115 14.50 8.93 -13.30
CA PHE A 115 13.59 9.31 -12.22
C PHE A 115 14.19 10.07 -11.03
N CYS A 116 15.42 10.51 -11.12
CA CYS A 116 15.98 11.46 -10.18
C CYS A 116 15.77 12.88 -10.69
N ALA A 117 15.22 13.73 -9.85
CA ALA A 117 14.98 15.13 -10.18
C ALA A 117 15.17 16.01 -8.93
N PRO A 118 15.66 17.26 -9.11
CA PRO A 118 15.76 18.20 -8.01
C PRO A 118 14.39 18.72 -7.54
N LEU A 119 13.38 18.55 -8.35
CA LEU A 119 11.99 18.94 -8.08
C LEU A 119 11.06 17.81 -8.55
N TRP A 120 10.19 17.35 -7.65
CA TRP A 120 9.05 16.51 -7.97
C TRP A 120 7.75 17.24 -7.74
N GLU A 121 6.78 17.00 -8.62
CA GLU A 121 5.42 17.52 -8.51
C GLU A 121 4.43 16.36 -8.55
N PHE A 122 3.48 16.33 -7.60
CA PHE A 122 2.44 15.32 -7.51
C PHE A 122 1.10 16.00 -7.30
N ARG A 123 0.08 15.54 -7.98
CA ARG A 123 -1.29 15.94 -7.65
C ARG A 123 -1.63 15.54 -6.23
N ALA A 124 -2.33 16.41 -5.51
CA ALA A 124 -2.70 16.14 -4.11
C ALA A 124 -3.57 14.88 -3.96
N ASP A 125 -4.39 14.57 -4.97
CA ASP A 125 -5.25 13.39 -4.99
C ASP A 125 -4.52 12.06 -5.28
N ARG A 126 -3.20 12.10 -5.49
CA ARG A 126 -2.35 10.90 -5.52
C ARG A 126 -1.83 10.49 -4.17
N ALA A 127 -1.90 11.35 -3.17
CA ALA A 127 -1.49 11.03 -1.83
C ALA A 127 -2.63 10.35 -1.07
N ALA A 128 -2.34 9.30 -0.29
CA ALA A 128 -3.32 8.59 0.53
C ALA A 128 -3.99 9.48 1.59
N MET A 129 -3.30 10.55 1.98
CA MET A 129 -3.83 11.72 2.65
C MET A 129 -3.29 12.95 1.91
N PRO A 130 -4.11 13.96 1.56
CA PRO A 130 -3.67 15.07 0.72
C PRO A 130 -2.80 16.06 1.51
N LEU A 131 -1.61 15.62 1.91
CA LEU A 131 -0.61 16.39 2.62
C LEU A 131 0.81 16.11 2.12
N ALA A 132 1.70 17.07 2.34
CA ALA A 132 3.14 16.93 2.22
C ALA A 132 3.80 17.35 3.52
N ALA A 133 4.91 16.70 3.89
CA ALA A 133 5.61 16.94 5.14
C ALA A 133 7.13 16.94 4.99
N LEU A 134 7.80 17.70 5.86
CA LEU A 134 9.22 17.63 6.17
C LEU A 134 9.38 17.14 7.60
N CYS A 135 10.17 16.09 7.79
CA CYS A 135 10.58 15.63 9.10
C CYS A 135 12.07 15.90 9.27
N TRP A 136 12.48 16.35 10.46
CA TRP A 136 13.88 16.57 10.82
C TRP A 136 14.12 16.06 12.24
N ASP A 137 15.36 16.10 12.69
CA ASP A 137 15.66 15.74 14.07
C ASP A 137 15.00 16.75 15.03
N GLY A 138 13.96 16.27 15.71
CA GLY A 138 13.18 17.05 16.69
C GLY A 138 11.87 17.66 16.18
N GLY A 139 11.43 17.42 14.95
CA GLY A 139 10.13 17.96 14.52
C GLY A 139 9.58 17.48 13.19
N VAL A 140 8.32 17.82 12.97
CA VAL A 140 7.55 17.58 11.74
C VAL A 140 6.80 18.84 11.36
N ALA A 141 6.97 19.29 10.12
CA ALA A 141 6.15 20.32 9.49
C ALA A 141 5.33 19.67 8.35
N ALA A 142 4.03 19.85 8.36
CA ALA A 142 3.18 19.33 7.30
C ALA A 142 2.18 20.38 6.82
N ALA A 143 1.78 20.29 5.56
CA ALA A 143 0.66 21.06 5.04
C ALA A 143 -0.29 20.16 4.27
N ALA A 144 -1.52 20.13 4.73
CA ALA A 144 -2.63 19.48 4.04
C ALA A 144 -3.32 20.47 3.10
N VAL A 145 -3.97 19.94 2.06
CA VAL A 145 -4.74 20.72 1.09
C VAL A 145 -6.10 20.06 0.86
N GLU A 146 -7.13 20.88 0.61
CA GLU A 146 -8.39 20.37 0.08
C GLU A 146 -8.20 20.06 -1.43
N PRO A 147 -8.10 18.78 -1.81
CA PRO A 147 -7.68 18.40 -3.16
C PRO A 147 -8.76 18.67 -4.21
N TYR A 148 -9.99 18.91 -3.76
CA TYR A 148 -11.15 19.11 -4.62
C TYR A 148 -12.00 20.29 -4.15
N SER A 149 -12.66 20.93 -5.11
CA SER A 149 -13.78 21.84 -4.87
C SER A 149 -14.89 21.55 -5.87
N GLU A 150 -16.12 21.88 -5.48
CA GLU A 150 -17.28 21.76 -6.36
C GLU A 150 -17.56 23.07 -7.07
N SER A 151 -18.01 22.97 -8.32
CA SER A 151 -18.50 24.09 -9.12
C SER A 151 -19.73 23.67 -9.92
N GLU A 152 -20.44 24.63 -10.52
CA GLU A 152 -21.53 24.32 -11.44
C GLU A 152 -21.09 23.47 -12.64
N ALA A 153 -19.81 23.55 -13.01
CA ALA A 153 -19.23 22.76 -14.10
C ALA A 153 -18.72 21.37 -13.64
N GLY A 154 -18.84 21.03 -12.34
CA GLY A 154 -18.38 19.76 -11.76
C GLY A 154 -17.20 19.92 -10.80
N ILE A 155 -16.49 18.82 -10.58
CA ILE A 155 -15.36 18.78 -9.65
C ILE A 155 -14.14 19.50 -10.24
N ILE A 156 -13.62 20.44 -9.49
CA ILE A 156 -12.33 21.10 -9.74
C ILE A 156 -11.27 20.40 -8.90
N ARG A 157 -10.16 20.00 -9.51
CA ARG A 157 -8.99 19.45 -8.83
C ARG A 157 -8.07 20.57 -8.44
N ASN A 158 -7.82 20.68 -7.15
CA ASN A 158 -6.98 21.70 -6.55
C ASN A 158 -5.71 21.06 -6.00
N GLY A 159 -4.64 21.83 -5.97
CA GLY A 159 -3.43 21.47 -5.28
C GLY A 159 -2.56 20.44 -5.99
N VAL A 160 -1.31 20.83 -6.11
CA VAL A 160 -0.19 20.00 -6.51
C VAL A 160 0.87 20.16 -5.44
N PHE A 161 1.33 19.06 -4.88
CA PHE A 161 2.49 19.06 -3.99
C PHE A 161 3.75 19.18 -4.82
N ALA A 162 4.68 19.99 -4.35
CA ALA A 162 6.03 20.11 -4.89
C ALA A 162 7.04 19.74 -3.81
N ALA A 163 8.03 18.94 -4.14
CA ALA A 163 9.10 18.55 -3.24
C ALA A 163 10.46 18.97 -3.81
N LEU A 164 11.19 19.77 -3.04
CA LEU A 164 12.60 20.11 -3.22
C LEU A 164 13.40 19.47 -2.08
N PRO A 165 14.72 19.28 -2.21
CA PRO A 165 15.53 18.68 -1.14
C PRO A 165 15.43 19.40 0.21
N ASP A 166 15.14 20.70 0.22
CA ASP A 166 15.11 21.56 1.42
C ASP A 166 13.76 22.24 1.68
N ALA A 167 12.73 21.96 0.87
CA ALA A 167 11.42 22.55 1.01
C ALA A 167 10.32 21.64 0.41
N PHE A 168 9.10 21.88 0.84
CA PHE A 168 7.92 21.39 0.11
C PHE A 168 6.99 22.54 -0.22
N GLY A 169 6.15 22.34 -1.23
CA GLY A 169 5.25 23.38 -1.69
C GLY A 169 3.86 22.88 -2.03
N ILE A 170 2.92 23.79 -2.04
CA ILE A 170 1.55 23.58 -2.52
C ILE A 170 1.29 24.59 -3.63
N SER A 171 0.96 24.09 -4.81
CA SER A 171 0.56 24.89 -5.94
C SER A 171 -0.94 24.87 -6.11
N LEU A 172 -1.49 26.02 -6.39
CA LEU A 172 -2.85 26.19 -6.89
C LEU A 172 -2.81 26.00 -8.39
N GLY A 173 -3.70 25.12 -8.88
CA GLY A 173 -3.81 24.85 -10.29
C GLY A 173 -3.16 23.53 -10.69
N TYR A 174 -3.29 23.25 -11.97
CA TYR A 174 -2.93 21.98 -12.56
C TYR A 174 -1.52 22.05 -13.15
N THR A 175 -0.66 21.12 -12.83
CA THR A 175 0.62 20.92 -13.50
C THR A 175 0.70 19.52 -14.08
N ASN A 176 1.63 19.31 -15.01
CA ASN A 176 1.98 17.96 -15.42
C ASN A 176 2.56 17.23 -14.24
N ASP A 177 1.95 16.10 -13.94
CA ASP A 177 2.31 15.27 -12.81
C ASP A 177 3.09 14.06 -13.33
N PRO A 178 4.39 13.93 -13.02
CA PRO A 178 5.12 12.75 -13.42
C PRO A 178 4.52 11.53 -12.73
N THR A 179 4.01 10.62 -13.53
CA THR A 179 3.51 9.33 -13.07
C THR A 179 4.63 8.33 -13.17
N THR A 180 5.02 7.77 -12.04
CA THR A 180 5.90 6.61 -12.04
C THR A 180 5.08 5.34 -12.07
N PHE A 181 5.36 4.47 -12.99
CA PHE A 181 4.81 3.14 -13.04
C PHE A 181 5.80 2.19 -13.70
N LYS A 182 6.21 1.15 -13.00
CA LYS A 182 7.02 0.05 -13.53
C LYS A 182 8.04 0.50 -14.57
N ASN A 183 9.07 1.23 -14.17
CA ASN A 183 10.15 1.70 -15.03
C ASN A 183 9.76 2.77 -16.05
N ARG A 184 8.62 3.42 -15.87
CA ARG A 184 8.20 4.50 -16.75
C ARG A 184 7.79 5.69 -15.94
N SER A 185 8.48 6.81 -16.12
CA SER A 185 7.86 8.09 -15.89
C SER A 185 7.06 8.39 -17.14
N THR A 186 5.81 8.57 -16.97
CA THR A 186 5.01 9.23 -17.96
C THR A 186 4.58 10.54 -17.34
N PRO A 187 5.20 11.65 -17.71
CA PRO A 187 4.51 12.90 -17.58
C PRO A 187 3.30 12.76 -18.52
N ALA A 188 2.15 12.43 -17.96
CA ALA A 188 0.92 12.66 -18.70
C ALA A 188 0.80 14.17 -18.79
N PRO A 189 0.94 14.79 -19.97
CA PRO A 189 0.67 16.18 -20.09
C PRO A 189 -0.80 16.34 -19.77
N SER A 190 -1.11 16.92 -18.62
CA SER A 190 -2.42 17.42 -18.40
C SER A 190 -2.68 18.48 -19.46
N THR A 191 -3.58 18.19 -20.36
CA THR A 191 -4.05 19.14 -21.36
C THR A 191 -5.05 20.13 -20.77
N ARG A 192 -5.39 19.99 -19.47
CA ARG A 192 -6.28 20.95 -18.82
C ARG A 192 -5.53 22.24 -18.58
N SER A 193 -5.93 23.24 -19.32
CA SER A 193 -5.58 24.62 -19.03
C SER A 193 -6.06 24.93 -17.60
N MET A 194 -5.21 25.60 -16.84
CA MET A 194 -5.57 26.17 -15.57
C MET A 194 -6.79 27.09 -15.72
N ALA A 195 -7.67 27.05 -14.75
CA ALA A 195 -8.66 28.09 -14.63
C ALA A 195 -7.93 29.44 -14.41
N CYS A 196 -8.40 30.48 -15.07
CA CYS A 196 -7.92 31.83 -14.78
C CYS A 196 -8.24 32.25 -13.35
N LYS A 197 -9.15 31.56 -12.69
CA LYS A 197 -9.59 31.79 -11.32
C LYS A 197 -9.60 30.46 -10.57
N ALA A 198 -8.89 30.40 -9.46
CA ALA A 198 -8.82 29.22 -8.61
C ALA A 198 -8.62 29.60 -7.13
N GLN A 199 -9.09 28.71 -6.26
CA GLN A 199 -8.94 28.82 -4.82
C GLN A 199 -8.73 27.44 -4.24
N THR A 200 -7.84 27.35 -3.24
CA THR A 200 -7.71 26.19 -2.38
C THR A 200 -7.50 26.61 -0.94
N SER A 201 -7.76 25.70 -0.02
CA SER A 201 -7.54 25.90 1.41
C SER A 201 -6.91 24.64 2.01
N GLY A 202 -6.41 24.78 3.22
CA GLY A 202 -5.82 23.67 3.95
C GLY A 202 -5.33 24.06 5.31
N ARG A 203 -4.47 23.21 5.89
CA ARG A 203 -3.89 23.42 7.21
C ARG A 203 -2.39 23.19 7.21
N ILE A 204 -1.70 23.96 8.02
CA ILE A 204 -0.29 23.78 8.33
C ILE A 204 -0.19 23.27 9.76
N TYR A 205 0.62 22.25 9.93
CA TYR A 205 0.95 21.59 11.18
C TYR A 205 2.43 21.77 11.48
N LEU A 206 2.76 21.95 12.75
CA LEU A 206 4.14 22.07 13.20
C LEU A 206 4.25 21.43 14.59
N HIS A 207 4.78 20.21 14.63
CA HIS A 207 4.90 19.40 15.84
C HIS A 207 6.37 19.23 16.23
N SER A 208 6.66 19.27 17.52
CA SER A 208 7.95 18.86 18.06
C SER A 208 7.92 17.38 18.38
N GLY A 209 8.98 16.65 18.03
CA GLY A 209 9.07 15.22 18.32
C GLY A 209 9.62 14.41 17.15
N PRO A 210 9.55 13.08 17.24
CA PRO A 210 10.01 12.19 16.19
C PRO A 210 9.08 12.27 14.95
N ARG A 211 9.53 11.73 13.83
CA ARG A 211 8.74 11.73 12.58
C ARG A 211 7.40 10.97 12.69
N THR A 212 7.23 10.10 13.70
CA THR A 212 5.96 9.45 14.01
C THR A 212 4.85 10.40 14.48
N GLU A 213 5.18 11.68 14.82
CA GLU A 213 4.18 12.74 15.04
C GLU A 213 3.28 12.93 13.80
N LEU A 214 3.77 12.55 12.64
CA LEU A 214 2.97 12.55 11.41
C LEU A 214 1.72 11.64 11.50
N HIS A 215 1.74 10.60 12.31
CA HIS A 215 0.59 9.71 12.52
C HIS A 215 -0.60 10.45 13.13
N GLU A 216 -0.34 11.38 14.07
CA GLU A 216 -1.39 12.21 14.67
C GLU A 216 -1.92 13.23 13.66
N ILE A 217 -1.07 13.82 12.85
CA ILE A 217 -1.49 14.73 11.77
C ILE A 217 -2.38 14.01 10.76
N ILE A 218 -2.03 12.79 10.34
CA ILE A 218 -2.85 11.94 9.47
C ILE A 218 -4.23 11.65 10.12
N ARG A 219 -4.23 11.37 11.42
CA ARG A 219 -5.47 11.11 12.17
C ARG A 219 -6.39 12.33 12.20
N GLN A 220 -5.83 13.52 12.43
CA GLN A 220 -6.59 14.78 12.44
C GLN A 220 -7.18 15.09 11.05
N GLU A 221 -6.39 14.91 9.99
CA GLU A 221 -6.89 15.08 8.62
C GLU A 221 -7.94 14.02 8.24
N TYR A 222 -7.75 12.76 8.62
CA TYR A 222 -8.76 11.71 8.40
C TYR A 222 -10.11 12.07 9.03
N ALA A 223 -10.13 12.62 10.22
CA ALA A 223 -11.36 13.02 10.91
C ALA A 223 -12.20 14.05 10.13
N ARG A 224 -11.58 14.75 9.17
CA ARG A 224 -12.23 15.79 8.36
C ARG A 224 -12.85 15.26 7.06
N HIS A 225 -12.36 14.14 6.54
CA HIS A 225 -12.71 13.68 5.20
C HIS A 225 -13.70 12.50 5.15
N GLN A 226 -13.52 11.48 5.92
CA GLN A 226 -14.38 10.29 6.17
C GLN A 226 -15.37 9.86 5.06
N ASP A 227 -14.96 9.85 3.81
CA ASP A 227 -15.81 9.52 2.66
C ASP A 227 -15.80 8.01 2.34
N ARG A 228 -16.35 7.23 3.27
CA ARG A 228 -16.41 5.77 3.14
C ARG A 228 -17.14 5.35 1.85
N ALA A 229 -16.60 4.31 1.19
CA ALA A 229 -17.27 3.67 0.07
C ALA A 229 -18.63 3.08 0.49
N VAL A 230 -19.57 3.07 -0.46
CA VAL A 230 -20.88 2.42 -0.29
C VAL A 230 -20.84 1.09 -1.04
N PRO A 231 -20.72 -0.06 -0.34
CA PRO A 231 -20.63 -1.35 -0.98
C PRO A 231 -21.96 -1.73 -1.64
N ARG A 232 -21.88 -2.34 -2.84
CA ARG A 232 -23.04 -2.86 -3.58
C ARG A 232 -23.37 -4.31 -3.20
N ASN A 233 -22.44 -4.99 -2.52
CA ASN A 233 -22.50 -6.40 -2.18
C ASN A 233 -22.49 -6.60 -0.68
N THR A 234 -23.18 -7.65 -0.23
CA THR A 234 -22.99 -8.15 1.13
C THR A 234 -21.70 -8.97 1.22
N LEU A 235 -21.19 -9.13 2.43
CA LEU A 235 -19.99 -9.93 2.70
C LEU A 235 -20.13 -11.37 2.18
N ARG A 236 -21.28 -12.02 2.47
CA ARG A 236 -21.54 -13.39 2.02
C ARG A 236 -21.62 -13.50 0.49
N GLN A 237 -22.25 -12.53 -0.19
CA GLN A 237 -22.25 -12.48 -1.66
C GLN A 237 -20.84 -12.33 -2.22
N ALA A 238 -20.00 -11.50 -1.59
CA ALA A 238 -18.62 -11.30 -2.00
C ALA A 238 -17.80 -12.59 -1.89
N VAL A 239 -17.86 -13.25 -0.73
CA VAL A 239 -17.15 -14.53 -0.50
C VAL A 239 -17.61 -15.60 -1.51
N GLN A 240 -18.92 -15.77 -1.69
CA GLN A 240 -19.46 -16.74 -2.66
C GLN A 240 -19.03 -16.44 -4.08
N GLY A 241 -19.17 -15.17 -4.51
CA GLY A 241 -18.82 -14.77 -5.87
C GLY A 241 -17.35 -14.96 -6.21
N MET A 242 -16.44 -14.67 -5.27
CA MET A 242 -15.01 -14.92 -5.47
C MET A 242 -14.69 -16.41 -5.48
N LEU A 243 -15.27 -17.20 -4.58
CA LEU A 243 -15.07 -18.65 -4.57
C LEU A 243 -15.54 -19.29 -5.87
N ASP A 244 -16.72 -18.93 -6.38
CA ASP A 244 -17.23 -19.40 -7.67
C ASP A 244 -16.30 -19.01 -8.82
N THR A 245 -15.78 -17.79 -8.80
CA THR A 245 -14.83 -17.32 -9.81
C THR A 245 -13.53 -18.13 -9.78
N PHE A 246 -12.98 -18.39 -8.61
CA PHE A 246 -11.78 -19.21 -8.48
C PHE A 246 -12.01 -20.63 -9.00
N ALA A 247 -13.12 -21.25 -8.61
CA ALA A 247 -13.44 -22.64 -8.98
C ALA A 247 -13.75 -22.80 -10.48
N TYR A 248 -14.56 -21.92 -11.04
CA TYR A 248 -15.13 -22.12 -12.37
C TYR A 248 -14.52 -21.28 -13.49
N GLN A 249 -13.74 -20.26 -13.13
CA GLN A 249 -13.13 -19.38 -14.12
C GLN A 249 -11.58 -19.36 -14.06
N ASN A 250 -10.99 -19.47 -12.87
CA ASN A 250 -9.55 -19.40 -12.70
C ASN A 250 -8.87 -20.77 -12.67
N PHE A 251 -9.57 -21.83 -12.24
CA PHE A 251 -9.00 -23.17 -12.24
C PHE A 251 -9.02 -23.77 -13.64
N ASP A 252 -7.85 -24.16 -14.15
CA ASP A 252 -7.69 -24.93 -15.38
C ASP A 252 -7.58 -26.42 -15.03
N ALA A 253 -8.67 -27.16 -15.21
CA ALA A 253 -8.73 -28.58 -14.88
C ALA A 253 -7.79 -29.45 -15.75
N ALA A 254 -7.46 -29.00 -16.98
CA ALA A 254 -6.55 -29.72 -17.84
C ALA A 254 -5.08 -29.57 -17.40
N ALA A 255 -4.72 -28.39 -16.91
CA ALA A 255 -3.42 -28.14 -16.33
C ALA A 255 -3.32 -28.57 -14.85
N GLY A 256 -4.46 -28.71 -14.15
CA GLY A 256 -4.52 -28.93 -12.71
C GLY A 256 -3.98 -27.73 -11.91
N GLU A 257 -4.13 -26.51 -12.44
CA GLU A 257 -3.55 -25.29 -11.89
C GLU A 257 -4.51 -24.11 -11.96
N TYR A 258 -4.33 -23.17 -11.04
CA TYR A 258 -4.99 -21.88 -11.12
C TYR A 258 -4.32 -20.97 -12.15
N THR A 259 -5.11 -20.11 -12.80
CA THR A 259 -4.65 -19.14 -13.80
C THR A 259 -5.13 -17.75 -13.47
N ASN A 260 -4.28 -16.77 -13.72
CA ASN A 260 -4.73 -15.38 -13.81
C ASN A 260 -5.54 -15.18 -15.10
N ARG A 261 -6.38 -14.15 -15.14
CA ARG A 261 -7.24 -13.84 -16.27
C ARG A 261 -7.05 -12.39 -16.70
N CYS A 262 -7.26 -12.10 -17.97
CA CYS A 262 -7.28 -10.74 -18.48
C CYS A 262 -8.35 -10.52 -19.54
N CYS A 263 -8.78 -9.27 -19.69
CA CYS A 263 -9.77 -8.83 -20.69
C CYS A 263 -9.55 -7.35 -20.99
N ARG A 264 -9.64 -6.94 -22.24
CA ARG A 264 -9.54 -5.53 -22.66
C ARG A 264 -10.85 -5.04 -23.27
N PRO A 265 -11.78 -4.50 -22.46
CA PRO A 265 -12.99 -3.90 -22.99
C PRO A 265 -12.67 -2.68 -23.90
N PRO A 266 -13.56 -2.30 -24.83
CA PRO A 266 -14.82 -2.96 -25.18
C PRO A 266 -14.70 -4.08 -26.22
N ARG A 267 -13.52 -4.35 -26.76
CA ARG A 267 -13.35 -5.37 -27.82
C ARG A 267 -13.39 -6.79 -27.30
N GLU A 268 -12.84 -7.01 -26.09
CA GLU A 268 -12.89 -8.30 -25.45
C GLU A 268 -14.04 -8.32 -24.44
N THR A 269 -14.93 -9.29 -24.57
CA THR A 269 -16.08 -9.49 -23.66
C THR A 269 -15.88 -10.68 -22.73
N GLU A 270 -14.82 -11.46 -22.94
CA GLU A 270 -14.52 -12.65 -22.17
C GLU A 270 -13.13 -12.59 -21.55
N MET A 271 -13.04 -12.97 -20.28
CA MET A 271 -11.79 -13.17 -19.60
C MET A 271 -11.08 -14.40 -20.15
N ARG A 272 -9.86 -14.24 -20.61
CA ARG A 272 -9.01 -15.33 -21.11
C ARG A 272 -7.91 -15.68 -20.11
N PRO A 273 -7.42 -16.92 -20.09
CA PRO A 273 -6.24 -17.28 -19.31
C PRO A 273 -5.06 -16.39 -19.72
N TRP A 274 -4.36 -15.90 -18.73
CA TRP A 274 -3.21 -15.03 -18.97
C TRP A 274 -1.90 -15.66 -18.49
N ARG A 275 -1.91 -16.28 -17.31
CA ARG A 275 -0.73 -16.82 -16.67
C ARG A 275 -1.11 -17.94 -15.71
N LEU A 276 -0.36 -19.05 -15.72
CA LEU A 276 -0.41 -20.05 -14.67
C LEU A 276 0.20 -19.45 -13.39
N VAL A 277 -0.38 -19.82 -12.27
CA VAL A 277 0.08 -19.39 -10.96
C VAL A 277 0.99 -20.47 -10.38
N THR A 278 2.23 -20.12 -10.07
CA THR A 278 3.26 -21.08 -9.71
C THR A 278 4.06 -20.74 -8.46
N GLU A 279 3.94 -19.52 -7.94
CA GLU A 279 4.68 -19.09 -6.75
C GLU A 279 4.00 -19.56 -5.46
N ILE A 280 4.79 -20.02 -4.47
CA ILE A 280 4.27 -20.59 -3.23
C ILE A 280 3.71 -19.58 -2.24
N GLY A 281 4.22 -18.35 -2.22
CA GLY A 281 3.86 -17.33 -1.25
C GLY A 281 2.93 -16.27 -1.78
N TRP A 282 3.05 -15.92 -3.03
CA TRP A 282 2.45 -14.72 -3.60
C TRP A 282 1.31 -15.01 -4.58
N THR A 283 1.57 -15.36 -5.83
CA THR A 283 0.54 -15.42 -6.89
C THR A 283 -0.23 -16.75 -6.93
N GLY A 284 -0.70 -17.27 -5.85
CA GLY A 284 -1.56 -18.44 -5.81
C GLY A 284 -1.08 -19.56 -4.91
N GLY A 285 -0.06 -19.28 -4.09
CA GLY A 285 0.37 -20.20 -3.05
C GLY A 285 -0.40 -20.01 -1.75
N GLY A 286 0.31 -19.70 -0.67
CA GLY A 286 -0.25 -19.55 0.67
C GLY A 286 -1.37 -18.52 0.76
N VAL A 287 -1.21 -17.38 0.08
CA VAL A 287 -2.20 -16.29 0.05
C VAL A 287 -3.55 -16.74 -0.54
N LEU A 288 -3.56 -17.66 -1.49
CA LEU A 288 -4.77 -18.26 -2.05
C LEU A 288 -5.27 -19.43 -1.21
N ALA A 289 -4.35 -20.26 -0.71
CA ALA A 289 -4.69 -21.51 -0.02
C ALA A 289 -5.47 -21.27 1.28
N TYR A 290 -5.04 -20.30 2.09
CA TYR A 290 -5.67 -20.01 3.37
C TYR A 290 -7.15 -19.58 3.26
N PRO A 291 -7.53 -18.58 2.46
CA PRO A 291 -8.94 -18.22 2.35
C PRO A 291 -9.80 -19.32 1.73
N LEU A 292 -9.28 -20.19 0.87
CA LEU A 292 -10.03 -21.36 0.38
C LEU A 292 -10.37 -22.35 1.51
N VAL A 293 -9.47 -22.53 2.50
CA VAL A 293 -9.77 -23.30 3.72
C VAL A 293 -10.87 -22.64 4.53
N LEU A 294 -10.84 -21.30 4.68
CA LEU A 294 -11.86 -20.55 5.43
C LEU A 294 -13.24 -20.58 4.79
N CYS A 295 -13.34 -20.65 3.46
CA CYS A 295 -14.62 -20.63 2.74
C CYS A 295 -15.58 -21.72 3.20
N ARG A 296 -15.08 -22.91 3.57
CA ARG A 296 -15.92 -24.00 4.08
C ARG A 296 -16.69 -23.59 5.33
N ASP A 297 -16.04 -22.93 6.27
CA ASP A 297 -16.67 -22.48 7.51
C ASP A 297 -17.51 -21.21 7.31
N ALA A 298 -17.06 -20.32 6.43
CA ALA A 298 -17.74 -19.05 6.15
C ALA A 298 -19.04 -19.22 5.36
N LEU A 299 -19.14 -20.23 4.49
CA LEU A 299 -20.29 -20.44 3.59
C LEU A 299 -21.08 -21.71 3.92
N GLY A 300 -20.50 -22.66 4.66
CA GLY A 300 -21.13 -23.97 4.93
C GLY A 300 -21.38 -24.76 3.64
N ALA A 301 -22.59 -25.29 3.47
CA ALA A 301 -22.97 -26.10 2.31
C ALA A 301 -22.79 -25.39 0.96
N ASP A 302 -22.88 -24.05 0.92
CA ASP A 302 -22.72 -23.27 -0.32
C ASP A 302 -21.28 -23.32 -0.87
N ALA A 303 -20.28 -23.68 -0.03
CA ALA A 303 -18.89 -23.85 -0.45
C ALA A 303 -18.58 -25.23 -1.07
N GLU A 304 -19.41 -26.27 -0.84
CA GLU A 304 -19.07 -27.65 -1.17
C GLU A 304 -18.83 -27.87 -2.69
N ALA A 305 -19.74 -27.37 -3.52
CA ALA A 305 -19.66 -27.56 -4.96
C ALA A 305 -18.46 -26.81 -5.59
N PRO A 306 -18.22 -25.53 -5.32
CA PRO A 306 -17.03 -24.84 -5.82
C PRO A 306 -15.71 -25.47 -5.35
N LEU A 307 -15.59 -25.82 -4.06
CA LEU A 307 -14.37 -26.44 -3.52
C LEU A 307 -14.12 -27.84 -4.11
N ALA A 308 -15.17 -28.56 -4.50
CA ALA A 308 -15.04 -29.86 -5.18
C ALA A 308 -14.67 -29.71 -6.67
N ALA A 309 -14.95 -28.59 -7.30
CA ALA A 309 -14.71 -28.35 -8.72
C ALA A 309 -13.26 -27.92 -9.04
N ALA A 310 -12.48 -27.51 -8.03
CA ALA A 310 -11.13 -26.99 -8.19
C ALA A 310 -10.17 -27.57 -7.13
N MET A 311 -8.90 -27.18 -7.19
CA MET A 311 -7.94 -27.55 -6.16
C MET A 311 -8.28 -26.85 -4.84
N SER A 312 -8.37 -27.61 -3.77
CA SER A 312 -8.66 -27.06 -2.44
C SER A 312 -7.46 -26.37 -1.82
N GLY A 313 -7.71 -25.54 -0.79
CA GLY A 313 -6.65 -24.89 -0.02
C GLY A 313 -5.69 -25.89 0.62
N GLU A 314 -6.21 -27.03 1.12
CA GLU A 314 -5.41 -28.10 1.70
C GLU A 314 -4.48 -28.74 0.65
N GLN A 315 -4.95 -28.95 -0.58
CA GLN A 315 -4.11 -29.47 -1.66
C GLN A 315 -3.00 -28.48 -2.07
N LEU A 316 -3.28 -27.17 -2.03
CA LEU A 316 -2.25 -26.14 -2.24
C LEU A 316 -1.20 -26.17 -1.12
N PHE A 317 -1.61 -26.30 0.15
CA PHE A 317 -0.67 -26.42 1.27
C PHE A 317 0.13 -27.72 1.22
N ASP A 318 -0.45 -28.79 0.71
CA ASP A 318 0.28 -30.03 0.44
C ASP A 318 1.43 -29.81 -0.53
N ARG A 319 1.21 -29.04 -1.62
CA ARG A 319 2.26 -28.68 -2.59
C ARG A 319 3.31 -27.75 -1.96
N ILE A 320 2.90 -26.79 -1.13
CA ILE A 320 3.83 -25.90 -0.43
C ILE A 320 4.75 -26.71 0.48
N ALA A 321 4.21 -27.67 1.24
CA ALA A 321 5.02 -28.56 2.09
C ALA A 321 5.98 -29.44 1.26
N ASP A 322 5.54 -29.91 0.10
CA ASP A 322 6.35 -30.74 -0.83
C ASP A 322 7.45 -29.90 -1.54
N ALA A 323 7.39 -28.56 -1.49
CA ALA A 323 8.40 -27.68 -2.07
C ALA A 323 9.68 -27.54 -1.21
N TYR A 324 9.80 -28.26 -0.11
CA TYR A 324 10.97 -28.19 0.76
C TYR A 324 12.27 -28.58 0.02
N ASN A 325 13.30 -27.73 0.20
CA ASN A 325 14.63 -27.91 -0.37
C ASN A 325 15.63 -28.33 0.73
N GLU A 326 16.10 -29.56 0.68
CA GLU A 326 17.01 -30.12 1.68
C GLU A 326 18.37 -29.39 1.75
N ASN A 327 18.84 -28.82 0.62
CA ASN A 327 20.13 -28.14 0.59
C ASN A 327 20.09 -26.79 1.33
N SER A 328 19.06 -26.00 1.05
CA SER A 328 18.88 -24.67 1.67
C SER A 328 18.18 -24.73 3.03
N GLY A 329 17.36 -25.76 3.27
CA GLY A 329 16.47 -25.85 4.42
C GLY A 329 15.24 -24.94 4.33
N LEU A 330 14.93 -24.40 3.15
CA LEU A 330 13.81 -23.52 2.89
C LEU A 330 12.86 -24.14 1.85
N LEU A 331 11.81 -23.43 1.48
CA LEU A 331 10.91 -23.85 0.40
C LEU A 331 11.39 -23.29 -0.93
N ASN A 332 11.31 -24.08 -1.99
CA ASN A 332 11.48 -23.57 -3.35
C ASN A 332 10.31 -22.65 -3.71
N ASP A 333 10.63 -21.48 -4.28
CA ASP A 333 9.66 -20.42 -4.54
C ASP A 333 8.60 -20.81 -5.59
N LEU A 334 8.91 -21.75 -6.48
CA LEU A 334 8.03 -22.21 -7.54
C LEU A 334 7.50 -23.61 -7.28
N MET A 335 6.18 -23.79 -7.40
CA MET A 335 5.49 -25.08 -7.17
C MET A 335 5.37 -25.94 -8.41
N ALA A 336 5.39 -25.35 -9.60
CA ALA A 336 5.22 -26.02 -10.88
C ALA A 336 6.30 -25.59 -11.87
N PRO A 337 6.53 -26.40 -12.93
CA PRO A 337 7.34 -25.98 -14.05
C PRO A 337 6.82 -24.64 -14.62
N ASN A 338 7.74 -23.75 -15.01
CA ASN A 338 7.35 -22.54 -15.72
C ASN A 338 6.69 -22.89 -17.06
N ALA A 339 6.14 -21.90 -17.77
CA ALA A 339 5.46 -22.08 -19.05
C ALA A 339 6.33 -22.80 -20.12
N ALA A 340 7.65 -22.92 -19.93
CA ALA A 340 8.57 -23.67 -20.76
C ALA A 340 8.80 -25.11 -20.27
N GLY A 341 8.12 -25.57 -19.20
CA GLY A 341 8.24 -26.93 -18.66
C GLY A 341 9.52 -27.20 -17.87
N SER A 342 10.33 -26.20 -17.57
CA SER A 342 11.54 -26.34 -16.75
C SER A 342 11.29 -25.89 -15.32
N GLN A 343 11.70 -26.70 -14.35
CA GLN A 343 11.82 -26.23 -12.97
C GLN A 343 12.84 -25.09 -12.91
N VAL A 344 12.46 -24.00 -12.30
CA VAL A 344 13.32 -22.83 -12.18
C VAL A 344 13.77 -22.70 -10.74
N ASN A 345 15.08 -22.82 -10.53
CA ASN A 345 15.70 -22.59 -9.24
C ASN A 345 15.92 -21.08 -9.05
N GLY A 346 15.10 -20.48 -8.22
CA GLY A 346 15.08 -19.06 -7.96
C GLY A 346 13.68 -18.53 -7.71
N TRP A 347 13.55 -17.23 -7.61
CA TRP A 347 12.26 -16.57 -7.41
C TRP A 347 11.97 -15.59 -8.55
N TRP A 348 10.67 -15.36 -8.78
CA TRP A 348 10.21 -14.47 -9.84
C TRP A 348 9.91 -13.08 -9.28
N THR A 349 10.62 -12.08 -9.76
CA THR A 349 10.22 -10.68 -9.60
C THR A 349 9.20 -10.31 -10.70
N GLY A 350 8.49 -9.21 -10.54
CA GLY A 350 7.64 -8.69 -11.61
C GLY A 350 8.37 -8.45 -12.94
N TYR A 351 9.71 -8.45 -12.96
CA TYR A 351 10.58 -8.13 -14.09
C TYR A 351 11.45 -9.26 -14.57
N GLY A 352 11.57 -10.33 -13.83
CA GLY A 352 12.39 -11.46 -14.26
C GLY A 352 12.73 -12.42 -13.13
N LEU A 353 13.44 -13.47 -13.53
CA LEU A 353 13.89 -14.51 -12.63
C LEU A 353 15.21 -14.12 -11.97
N VAL A 354 15.23 -14.19 -10.64
CA VAL A 354 16.46 -14.17 -9.85
C VAL A 354 16.85 -15.60 -9.53
N LYS A 355 17.94 -16.08 -10.15
CA LYS A 355 18.37 -17.48 -10.05
C LYS A 355 19.16 -17.74 -8.79
N ASP A 356 19.16 -19.01 -8.38
CA ASP A 356 19.99 -19.55 -7.29
C ASP A 356 19.77 -18.86 -5.92
N CYS A 357 18.64 -18.18 -5.75
CA CYS A 357 18.26 -17.61 -4.46
C CYS A 357 16.77 -17.75 -4.15
N HIS A 358 16.46 -17.85 -2.87
CA HIS A 358 15.12 -17.71 -2.31
C HIS A 358 14.88 -16.27 -1.88
N CYS A 359 13.67 -15.78 -2.03
CA CYS A 359 13.23 -14.51 -1.47
C CYS A 359 12.53 -14.75 -0.12
N ALA A 360 12.96 -14.02 0.91
CA ALA A 360 12.32 -14.08 2.23
C ALA A 360 10.82 -13.75 2.18
N TYR A 361 10.41 -12.86 1.27
CA TYR A 361 8.99 -12.53 1.08
C TYR A 361 8.18 -13.75 0.65
N THR A 362 8.59 -14.42 -0.43
CA THR A 362 7.87 -15.59 -0.96
C THR A 362 7.85 -16.75 0.04
N VAL A 363 9.02 -17.10 0.58
CA VAL A 363 9.15 -18.22 1.54
C VAL A 363 8.48 -17.87 2.87
N GLY A 364 8.71 -16.67 3.39
CA GLY A 364 8.15 -16.20 4.65
C GLY A 364 6.61 -16.10 4.60
N SER A 365 6.06 -15.55 3.51
CA SER A 365 4.61 -15.52 3.29
C SER A 365 4.03 -16.94 3.20
N ALA A 366 4.67 -17.85 2.45
CA ALA A 366 4.20 -19.23 2.33
C ALA A 366 4.17 -19.96 3.69
N VAL A 367 5.24 -19.89 4.48
CA VAL A 367 5.29 -20.54 5.80
C VAL A 367 4.39 -19.83 6.81
N HIS A 368 4.20 -18.51 6.70
CA HIS A 368 3.23 -17.77 7.49
C HIS A 368 1.81 -18.30 7.26
N TYR A 369 1.35 -18.39 6.02
CA TYR A 369 0.01 -18.90 5.73
C TYR A 369 -0.14 -20.37 6.09
N LEU A 370 0.91 -21.17 5.92
CA LEU A 370 0.91 -22.58 6.35
C LEU A 370 0.70 -22.70 7.87
N THR A 371 1.48 -21.97 8.66
CA THR A 371 1.37 -21.98 10.13
C THR A 371 0.09 -21.33 10.64
N LYS A 372 -0.37 -20.24 10.01
CA LYS A 372 -1.67 -19.59 10.27
C LYS A 372 -2.82 -20.57 10.06
N THR A 373 -2.77 -21.35 8.97
CA THR A 373 -3.80 -22.36 8.68
C THR A 373 -3.78 -23.50 9.70
N MET A 374 -2.60 -23.98 10.07
CA MET A 374 -2.47 -25.02 11.11
C MET A 374 -3.02 -24.55 12.46
N ASP A 375 -2.71 -23.30 12.87
CA ASP A 375 -3.25 -22.70 14.09
C ASP A 375 -4.78 -22.58 14.02
N TYR A 376 -5.32 -22.14 12.89
CA TYR A 376 -6.76 -22.08 12.66
C TYR A 376 -7.43 -23.47 12.76
N LEU A 377 -6.87 -24.47 12.11
CA LEU A 377 -7.40 -25.84 12.17
C LEU A 377 -7.33 -26.40 13.60
N HIS A 378 -6.23 -26.18 14.30
CA HIS A 378 -6.03 -26.60 15.68
C HIS A 378 -7.06 -25.96 16.63
N GLN A 379 -7.26 -24.63 16.53
CA GLN A 379 -8.26 -23.90 17.34
C GLN A 379 -9.69 -24.38 17.10
N ASN A 380 -9.98 -24.88 15.90
CA ASN A 380 -11.30 -25.41 15.54
C ASN A 380 -11.40 -26.95 15.68
N GLY A 381 -10.43 -27.60 16.33
CA GLY A 381 -10.44 -29.05 16.56
C GLY A 381 -10.38 -29.90 15.28
N LYS A 382 -9.87 -29.34 14.19
CA LYS A 382 -9.74 -29.99 12.89
C LYS A 382 -8.37 -30.65 12.72
N PRO A 383 -8.28 -31.80 12.03
CA PRO A 383 -7.01 -32.47 11.79
C PRO A 383 -6.12 -31.65 10.87
N CYS A 384 -4.81 -31.73 11.12
CA CYS A 384 -3.78 -31.11 10.30
C CYS A 384 -2.81 -32.19 9.78
N PRO A 385 -2.44 -32.20 8.50
CA PRO A 385 -1.46 -33.16 7.96
C PRO A 385 -0.07 -32.99 8.62
N ALA A 386 0.52 -34.11 9.09
CA ALA A 386 1.82 -34.10 9.77
C ALA A 386 2.94 -33.50 8.90
N LYS A 387 2.88 -33.68 7.57
CA LYS A 387 3.88 -33.12 6.65
C LYS A 387 3.93 -31.59 6.65
N TRP A 388 2.82 -30.90 6.97
CA TRP A 388 2.78 -29.45 7.06
C TRP A 388 3.59 -28.97 8.28
N MET A 389 3.43 -29.67 9.42
CA MET A 389 4.21 -29.39 10.62
C MET A 389 5.70 -29.65 10.39
N ASP A 390 6.05 -30.78 9.78
CA ASP A 390 7.43 -31.12 9.45
C ASP A 390 8.10 -30.06 8.56
N ALA A 391 7.41 -29.65 7.49
CA ALA A 391 7.92 -28.60 6.58
C ALA A 391 8.07 -27.24 7.30
N ALA A 392 7.06 -26.81 8.06
CA ALA A 392 7.09 -25.54 8.79
C ALA A 392 8.21 -25.53 9.83
N GLN A 393 8.37 -26.59 10.63
CA GLN A 393 9.45 -26.71 11.61
C GLN A 393 10.82 -26.66 10.95
N LYS A 394 11.08 -27.44 9.89
CA LYS A 394 12.36 -27.44 9.18
C LYS A 394 12.72 -26.07 8.65
N VAL A 395 11.79 -25.35 8.01
CA VAL A 395 12.00 -24.00 7.48
C VAL A 395 12.29 -23.03 8.61
N LEU A 396 11.43 -22.99 9.64
CA LEU A 396 11.55 -22.01 10.71
C LEU A 396 12.76 -22.28 11.60
N HIS A 397 13.15 -23.54 11.82
CA HIS A 397 14.42 -23.86 12.48
C HIS A 397 15.62 -23.35 11.66
N THR A 398 15.60 -23.53 10.34
CA THR A 398 16.68 -23.02 9.46
C THR A 398 16.81 -21.50 9.56
N VAL A 399 15.70 -20.75 9.49
CA VAL A 399 15.79 -19.27 9.58
C VAL A 399 16.19 -18.80 10.98
N MET A 400 15.79 -19.50 12.06
CA MET A 400 16.25 -19.22 13.42
C MET A 400 17.75 -19.50 13.59
N ASP A 401 18.28 -20.55 12.98
CA ASP A 401 19.72 -20.88 13.01
C ASP A 401 20.55 -19.82 12.26
N LEU A 402 19.97 -19.23 11.24
CA LEU A 402 20.59 -18.18 10.41
C LEU A 402 20.28 -16.75 10.90
N GLN A 403 19.44 -16.57 11.94
CA GLN A 403 19.07 -15.25 12.44
C GLN A 403 20.30 -14.50 12.95
N ARG A 404 20.46 -13.26 12.52
CA ARG A 404 21.54 -12.39 12.98
C ARG A 404 21.35 -11.99 14.45
N ALA A 405 22.44 -11.65 15.14
CA ALA A 405 22.42 -11.35 16.57
C ALA A 405 21.50 -10.17 16.95
N ASP A 406 21.34 -9.20 16.05
CA ASP A 406 20.46 -8.05 16.20
C ASP A 406 18.98 -8.35 15.90
N GLY A 407 18.64 -9.58 15.54
CA GLY A 407 17.29 -10.03 15.27
C GLY A 407 16.92 -10.08 13.79
N ALA A 408 17.73 -9.54 12.88
CA ALA A 408 17.42 -9.56 11.45
C ALA A 408 17.33 -10.98 10.90
N PHE A 409 16.35 -11.21 10.02
CA PHE A 409 16.34 -12.31 9.07
C PHE A 409 16.93 -11.88 7.73
N GLY A 410 17.39 -12.82 6.92
CA GLY A 410 17.89 -12.53 5.60
C GLY A 410 16.81 -11.97 4.68
N TYR A 411 17.23 -11.18 3.70
CA TYR A 411 16.38 -10.73 2.59
C TYR A 411 16.34 -11.79 1.49
N THR A 412 17.51 -12.32 1.09
CA THR A 412 17.61 -13.45 0.19
C THR A 412 18.53 -14.55 0.75
N TYR A 413 18.26 -15.79 0.35
CA TYR A 413 18.97 -16.98 0.82
C TYR A 413 19.43 -17.81 -0.38
N SER A 414 20.53 -18.54 -0.22
CA SER A 414 21.00 -19.50 -1.22
C SER A 414 20.03 -20.68 -1.36
N THR A 415 19.81 -21.13 -2.60
CA THR A 415 19.08 -22.38 -2.86
C THR A 415 19.96 -23.64 -2.74
N GLN A 416 21.30 -23.46 -2.65
CA GLN A 416 22.28 -24.56 -2.67
C GLN A 416 22.83 -24.90 -1.29
N GLU A 417 22.73 -23.98 -0.34
CA GLU A 417 23.28 -24.12 1.01
C GLU A 417 22.49 -23.29 2.03
N ARG A 418 22.58 -23.61 3.30
CA ARG A 418 21.97 -22.84 4.40
C ARG A 418 22.74 -21.55 4.66
N LYS A 419 22.47 -20.52 3.86
CA LYS A 419 23.21 -19.26 3.92
C LYS A 419 22.37 -18.08 3.45
N VAL A 420 22.49 -16.97 4.17
CA VAL A 420 21.95 -15.67 3.74
C VAL A 420 22.88 -15.06 2.71
N LEU A 421 22.32 -14.58 1.60
CA LEU A 421 23.05 -13.90 0.52
C LEU A 421 22.96 -12.38 0.66
N ASP A 422 21.83 -11.87 1.13
CA ASP A 422 21.60 -10.44 1.33
C ASP A 422 20.80 -10.23 2.62
N TRP A 423 21.21 -9.24 3.42
CA TRP A 423 20.57 -8.88 4.68
C TRP A 423 19.73 -7.62 4.61
N SER A 424 19.84 -6.86 3.52
CA SER A 424 19.27 -5.53 3.39
C SER A 424 17.84 -5.60 2.86
N GLY A 425 16.88 -5.37 3.75
CA GLY A 425 15.47 -5.31 3.40
C GLY A 425 14.54 -5.81 4.51
N PHE A 426 13.27 -5.51 4.36
CA PHE A 426 12.23 -5.78 5.36
C PHE A 426 11.55 -7.15 5.19
N ALA A 427 11.73 -7.81 4.03
CA ALA A 427 11.00 -9.04 3.66
C ALA A 427 11.11 -10.18 4.68
N GLY A 428 12.24 -10.27 5.40
CA GLY A 428 12.42 -11.28 6.45
C GLY A 428 11.43 -11.16 7.61
N CYS A 429 10.75 -10.03 7.76
CA CYS A 429 9.71 -9.82 8.77
C CYS A 429 8.56 -10.84 8.65
N TRP A 430 8.31 -11.39 7.47
CA TRP A 430 7.27 -12.41 7.24
C TRP A 430 7.49 -13.71 8.03
N PHE A 431 8.73 -14.00 8.46
CA PHE A 431 8.99 -15.15 9.34
C PHE A 431 8.51 -14.92 10.79
N ALA A 432 8.43 -13.67 11.26
CA ALA A 432 8.08 -13.38 12.66
C ALA A 432 6.66 -13.88 13.03
N PRO A 433 5.57 -13.56 12.33
CA PRO A 433 4.26 -14.10 12.65
C PRO A 433 4.19 -15.63 12.49
N ALA A 434 4.93 -16.22 11.54
CA ALA A 434 5.00 -17.67 11.36
C ALA A 434 5.60 -18.37 12.59
N LEU A 435 6.64 -17.79 13.18
CA LEU A 435 7.28 -18.29 14.41
C LEU A 435 6.32 -18.25 15.60
N VAL A 436 5.52 -17.20 15.75
CA VAL A 436 4.54 -17.14 16.85
C VAL A 436 3.43 -18.18 16.67
N TYR A 437 2.95 -18.41 15.44
CA TYR A 437 2.02 -19.51 15.20
C TYR A 437 2.65 -20.87 15.50
N LEU A 438 3.91 -21.10 15.12
CA LEU A 438 4.60 -22.35 15.45
C LEU A 438 4.75 -22.52 16.97
N TYR A 439 5.06 -21.45 17.71
CA TYR A 439 5.06 -21.46 19.17
C TYR A 439 3.72 -21.91 19.75
N ARG A 440 2.61 -21.37 19.26
CA ARG A 440 1.26 -21.76 19.69
C ARG A 440 0.96 -23.24 19.49
N LEU A 441 1.47 -23.79 18.40
CA LEU A 441 1.26 -25.20 18.02
C LEU A 441 2.16 -26.17 18.78
N THR A 442 3.37 -25.75 19.16
CA THR A 442 4.42 -26.65 19.69
C THR A 442 4.87 -26.35 21.11
N GLY A 443 4.69 -25.11 21.59
CA GLY A 443 5.24 -24.62 22.85
C GLY A 443 6.76 -24.37 22.80
N GLU A 444 7.39 -24.34 21.62
CA GLU A 444 8.83 -24.13 21.49
C GLU A 444 9.20 -22.67 21.75
N GLU A 445 9.70 -22.36 22.96
CA GLU A 445 10.05 -21.00 23.41
C GLU A 445 11.06 -20.28 22.49
N ARG A 446 11.93 -21.02 21.80
CA ARG A 446 12.89 -20.46 20.86
C ARG A 446 12.20 -19.68 19.74
N CYS A 447 11.03 -20.16 19.27
CA CYS A 447 10.24 -19.49 18.24
C CYS A 447 9.77 -18.12 18.73
N LEU A 448 9.26 -18.05 19.96
CA LEU A 448 8.78 -16.81 20.56
C LEU A 448 9.93 -15.78 20.71
N HIS A 449 11.07 -16.20 21.30
CA HIS A 449 12.23 -15.34 21.46
C HIS A 449 12.82 -14.85 20.12
N SER A 450 12.82 -15.70 19.09
CA SER A 450 13.29 -15.31 17.77
C SER A 450 12.36 -14.26 17.12
N ALA A 451 11.06 -14.43 17.26
CA ALA A 451 10.07 -13.47 16.78
C ALA A 451 10.16 -12.11 17.51
N GLU A 452 10.34 -12.12 18.84
CA GLU A 452 10.55 -10.90 19.63
C GLU A 452 11.76 -10.11 19.11
N LYS A 453 12.93 -10.74 18.99
CA LYS A 453 14.14 -10.10 18.46
C LYS A 453 13.94 -9.56 17.04
N ALA A 454 13.23 -10.31 16.21
CA ALA A 454 12.95 -9.86 14.85
C ALA A 454 12.10 -8.60 14.83
N LEU A 455 11.02 -8.54 15.62
CA LEU A 455 10.18 -7.35 15.65
C LEU A 455 10.91 -6.14 16.26
N ASP A 456 11.78 -6.32 17.25
CA ASP A 456 12.63 -5.23 17.77
C ASP A 456 13.50 -4.64 16.65
N TYR A 457 14.11 -5.49 15.82
CA TYR A 457 14.91 -5.06 14.69
C TYR A 457 14.06 -4.34 13.64
N TYR A 458 12.95 -4.93 13.19
CA TYR A 458 12.11 -4.36 12.13
C TYR A 458 11.32 -3.13 12.59
N HIS A 459 11.06 -2.96 13.89
CA HIS A 459 10.43 -1.74 14.42
C HIS A 459 11.24 -0.48 14.12
N THR A 460 12.56 -0.58 14.01
CA THR A 460 13.41 0.57 13.65
C THR A 460 13.02 1.17 12.30
N PHE A 461 12.70 0.33 11.32
CA PHE A 461 12.25 0.76 9.98
C PHE A 461 10.86 1.40 10.03
N VAL A 462 9.94 0.83 10.82
CA VAL A 462 8.57 1.34 10.98
C VAL A 462 8.58 2.74 11.60
N LYS A 463 9.36 2.95 12.68
CA LYS A 463 9.53 4.26 13.31
C LYS A 463 10.14 5.29 12.36
N ASP A 464 11.06 4.85 11.54
CA ASP A 464 11.76 5.70 10.59
C ASP A 464 10.96 5.93 9.31
N LEU A 465 9.73 5.40 9.22
CA LEU A 465 8.85 5.49 8.05
C LEU A 465 9.55 5.00 6.77
N ASN A 466 10.37 3.97 6.88
CA ASN A 466 11.25 3.50 5.82
C ASN A 466 11.31 1.97 5.72
N CYS A 467 10.14 1.30 5.70
CA CYS A 467 10.06 -0.12 5.37
C CYS A 467 10.35 -0.29 3.88
N TYR A 468 11.34 -1.07 3.53
CA TYR A 468 11.75 -1.27 2.14
C TYR A 468 12.17 -2.70 1.85
N GLY A 469 12.05 -3.10 0.58
CA GLY A 469 12.56 -4.36 0.11
C GLY A 469 11.63 -5.54 0.37
N THR A 470 10.32 -5.31 0.38
CA THR A 470 9.33 -6.38 0.41
C THR A 470 8.75 -6.65 -0.97
N PRO A 471 8.31 -5.64 -1.75
CA PRO A 471 7.60 -5.90 -2.98
C PRO A 471 8.47 -6.57 -4.02
N MET A 472 7.86 -7.51 -4.75
CA MET A 472 8.53 -8.25 -5.81
C MET A 472 8.67 -7.45 -7.10
N ASP A 473 7.92 -6.38 -7.27
CA ASP A 473 7.89 -5.60 -8.49
C ASP A 473 8.96 -4.51 -8.54
N THR A 474 9.53 -4.09 -7.44
CA THR A 474 10.64 -3.14 -7.43
C THR A 474 11.64 -3.48 -6.35
N TRP A 475 12.84 -3.70 -6.75
CA TRP A 475 13.92 -4.09 -5.86
C TRP A 475 14.18 -3.00 -4.82
N LYS A 476 13.85 -3.31 -3.55
CA LYS A 476 14.14 -2.45 -2.39
C LYS A 476 13.53 -1.04 -2.42
N ALA A 477 12.37 -0.88 -3.05
CA ALA A 477 11.57 0.30 -2.88
C ALA A 477 10.97 0.37 -1.48
N VAL A 478 10.67 1.56 -1.00
CA VAL A 478 9.85 1.75 0.20
C VAL A 478 8.43 1.28 -0.08
N ASP A 479 7.86 0.53 0.86
CA ASP A 479 6.62 -0.21 0.65
C ASP A 479 5.77 -0.36 1.92
N GLU A 480 4.53 -0.81 1.72
CA GLU A 480 3.57 -1.18 2.76
C GLU A 480 3.69 -2.66 3.14
N GLU A 481 4.05 -3.53 2.19
CA GLU A 481 3.83 -4.98 2.27
C GLU A 481 4.55 -5.65 3.45
N GLY A 482 5.75 -5.19 3.78
CA GLY A 482 6.47 -5.68 4.96
C GLY A 482 5.80 -5.30 6.28
N ASN A 483 5.19 -4.12 6.33
CA ASN A 483 4.46 -3.65 7.50
C ASN A 483 3.25 -4.53 7.85
N LEU A 484 2.63 -5.18 6.86
CA LEU A 484 1.52 -6.10 7.11
C LEU A 484 1.95 -7.30 7.97
N ALA A 485 3.12 -7.86 7.67
CA ALA A 485 3.71 -8.92 8.50
C ALA A 485 4.10 -8.42 9.90
N PHE A 486 4.63 -7.20 10.00
CA PHE A 486 5.00 -6.59 11.26
C PHE A 486 3.78 -6.35 12.16
N MET A 487 2.67 -5.82 11.62
CA MET A 487 1.41 -5.65 12.33
C MET A 487 0.91 -6.99 12.89
N ARG A 488 0.85 -8.03 12.05
CA ARG A 488 0.40 -9.36 12.45
C ARG A 488 1.32 -9.96 13.52
N GLY A 489 2.63 -9.89 13.35
CA GLY A 489 3.61 -10.37 14.33
C GLY A 489 3.48 -9.65 15.67
N SER A 490 3.34 -8.33 15.65
CA SER A 490 3.17 -7.50 16.85
C SER A 490 1.91 -7.87 17.63
N ARG A 491 0.78 -8.05 16.92
CA ARG A 491 -0.46 -8.54 17.54
C ARG A 491 -0.27 -9.90 18.20
N LEU A 492 0.28 -10.86 17.46
CA LEU A 492 0.47 -12.23 17.96
C LEU A 492 1.38 -12.27 19.20
N LEU A 493 2.47 -11.48 19.20
CA LEU A 493 3.34 -11.37 20.38
C LEU A 493 2.64 -10.69 21.55
N TYR A 494 1.86 -9.64 21.30
CA TYR A 494 1.06 -9.02 22.36
C TYR A 494 0.06 -10.00 22.98
N GLU A 495 -0.62 -10.79 22.17
CA GLU A 495 -1.56 -11.84 22.62
C GLU A 495 -0.86 -12.91 23.46
N GLN A 496 0.37 -13.28 23.14
CA GLN A 496 1.12 -14.32 23.87
C GLN A 496 1.79 -13.80 25.14
N THR A 497 2.32 -12.59 25.12
CA THR A 497 3.20 -12.08 26.17
C THR A 497 2.57 -11.02 27.05
N GLY A 498 1.58 -10.29 26.56
CA GLY A 498 1.00 -9.12 27.23
C GLY A 498 1.96 -7.93 27.35
N LYS A 499 3.15 -7.98 26.74
CA LYS A 499 4.16 -6.91 26.83
C LYS A 499 3.70 -5.66 26.12
N ALA A 500 3.71 -4.52 26.82
CA ALA A 500 3.21 -3.24 26.32
C ALA A 500 3.93 -2.74 25.06
N GLU A 501 5.19 -3.14 24.88
CA GLU A 501 5.99 -2.79 23.70
C GLU A 501 5.34 -3.27 22.41
N PHE A 502 4.80 -4.49 22.36
CA PHE A 502 4.16 -5.02 21.16
C PHE A 502 2.81 -4.33 20.86
N LEU A 503 2.12 -3.82 21.89
CA LEU A 503 0.96 -2.94 21.68
C LEU A 503 1.39 -1.61 21.06
N GLN A 504 2.55 -1.05 21.47
CA GLN A 504 3.09 0.15 20.85
C GLN A 504 3.52 -0.13 19.41
N TYR A 505 4.15 -1.27 19.13
CA TYR A 505 4.52 -1.70 17.77
C TYR A 505 3.30 -1.79 16.84
N MET A 506 2.17 -2.31 17.34
CA MET A 506 0.92 -2.29 16.57
C MET A 506 0.45 -0.87 16.26
N LYS A 507 0.54 0.08 17.22
CA LYS A 507 0.15 1.47 16.99
C LYS A 507 1.05 2.15 15.96
N ASP A 508 2.36 1.94 16.05
CA ASP A 508 3.33 2.50 15.10
C ASP A 508 3.12 1.91 13.70
N SER A 509 2.90 0.59 13.62
CA SER A 509 2.55 -0.09 12.39
C SER A 509 1.25 0.44 11.77
N ALA A 510 0.20 0.64 12.56
CA ALA A 510 -1.05 1.24 12.08
C ALA A 510 -0.82 2.68 11.57
N GLY A 511 0.00 3.46 12.27
CA GLY A 511 0.36 4.80 11.83
C GLY A 511 1.10 4.79 10.50
N TYR A 512 2.06 3.88 10.33
CA TYR A 512 2.76 3.68 9.05
C TYR A 512 1.80 3.24 7.94
N GLU A 513 0.93 2.28 8.20
CA GLU A 513 -0.11 1.81 7.28
C GLU A 513 -1.00 2.96 6.76
N PHE A 514 -1.37 3.89 7.64
CA PHE A 514 -2.25 4.99 7.25
C PHE A 514 -1.58 6.09 6.43
N LEU A 515 -0.28 6.02 6.22
CA LEU A 515 0.43 6.78 5.19
C LEU A 515 0.24 6.18 3.80
N TRP A 516 -0.16 4.91 3.70
CA TRP A 516 -0.38 4.18 2.45
C TRP A 516 -1.85 4.01 2.11
N ARG A 517 -2.74 4.08 3.11
CA ARG A 517 -4.17 3.80 2.99
C ARG A 517 -4.97 5.09 2.87
N TYR A 518 -5.69 5.24 1.77
CA TYR A 518 -6.53 6.41 1.53
C TYR A 518 -7.53 6.65 2.66
N GLY A 519 -7.56 7.88 3.17
CA GLY A 519 -8.48 8.32 4.22
C GLY A 519 -9.65 9.16 3.70
N TYR A 520 -9.78 9.34 2.38
CA TYR A 520 -10.78 10.19 1.75
C TYR A 520 -11.17 9.67 0.36
N LYS A 521 -12.25 10.20 -0.19
CA LYS A 521 -12.70 9.90 -1.55
C LYS A 521 -11.92 10.72 -2.57
N THR A 522 -11.47 10.06 -3.63
CA THR A 522 -10.95 10.70 -4.82
C THR A 522 -11.99 10.71 -5.94
N TYR A 523 -11.75 11.53 -6.97
CA TYR A 523 -12.63 11.65 -8.14
C TYR A 523 -11.86 11.32 -9.41
N PRO A 524 -11.66 10.03 -9.73
CA PRO A 524 -10.98 9.61 -10.96
C PRO A 524 -11.66 10.13 -12.21
N GLU A 525 -10.89 10.49 -13.22
CA GLU A 525 -11.42 11.07 -14.45
C GLU A 525 -11.91 10.02 -15.45
N HIS A 526 -11.39 8.81 -15.36
CA HIS A 526 -11.57 7.77 -16.37
C HIS A 526 -12.42 6.61 -15.89
N THR A 527 -13.06 5.97 -16.86
CA THR A 527 -13.82 4.74 -16.66
C THR A 527 -12.89 3.59 -16.24
N PRO A 528 -13.31 2.69 -15.33
CA PRO A 528 -14.65 2.62 -14.72
C PRO A 528 -14.81 3.44 -13.42
N LEU A 529 -13.74 3.97 -12.84
CA LEU A 529 -13.76 4.53 -11.48
C LEU A 529 -14.48 5.89 -11.40
N ASN A 530 -14.63 6.62 -12.52
CA ASN A 530 -15.39 7.87 -12.56
C ASN A 530 -16.92 7.70 -12.33
N GLN A 531 -17.39 6.48 -12.10
CA GLN A 531 -18.80 6.17 -11.87
C GLN A 531 -19.17 6.04 -10.38
N GLY A 532 -18.59 6.87 -9.52
CA GLY A 532 -18.94 6.95 -8.10
C GLY A 532 -18.14 6.02 -7.19
N TRP A 533 -16.99 5.53 -7.66
CA TRP A 533 -16.03 4.78 -6.84
C TRP A 533 -15.36 5.71 -5.80
N SER A 534 -15.02 5.15 -4.65
CA SER A 534 -14.26 5.84 -3.60
C SER A 534 -12.92 5.17 -3.35
N ALA A 535 -11.86 5.96 -3.26
CA ALA A 535 -10.52 5.48 -2.86
C ALA A 535 -10.44 5.17 -1.37
N CYS A 536 -11.33 5.76 -0.54
CA CYS A 536 -11.27 5.65 0.92
C CYS A 536 -11.25 4.18 1.39
N GLY A 537 -10.21 3.81 2.11
CA GLY A 537 -9.95 2.45 2.60
C GLY A 537 -9.01 1.62 1.73
N GLY A 538 -8.73 2.01 0.49
CA GLY A 538 -7.76 1.33 -0.37
C GLY A 538 -6.33 1.73 -0.04
N ALA A 539 -5.37 0.82 -0.16
CA ALA A 539 -3.96 1.04 0.14
C ALA A 539 -3.07 0.91 -1.09
N VAL A 540 -2.02 1.73 -1.15
CA VAL A 540 -0.96 1.66 -2.16
C VAL A 540 0.18 0.82 -1.60
N THR A 541 0.73 -0.11 -2.38
CA THR A 541 1.72 -1.07 -1.89
C THR A 541 3.15 -0.55 -1.88
N SER A 542 3.53 0.32 -2.82
CA SER A 542 4.91 0.83 -2.88
C SER A 542 5.03 2.14 -3.67
N VAL A 543 6.11 2.87 -3.46
CA VAL A 543 6.43 4.10 -4.22
C VAL A 543 6.70 3.83 -5.70
N SER A 544 7.03 2.60 -6.06
CA SER A 544 7.26 2.18 -7.45
C SER A 544 5.99 1.80 -8.18
N ASN A 545 4.91 1.55 -7.43
CA ASN A 545 3.63 1.13 -7.96
C ASN A 545 2.51 1.91 -7.28
N PRO A 546 2.39 3.23 -7.57
CA PRO A 546 1.54 4.16 -6.83
C PRO A 546 0.05 4.00 -7.19
N HIS A 547 -0.42 2.77 -7.23
CA HIS A 547 -1.80 2.40 -7.47
C HIS A 547 -2.35 1.72 -6.24
N ILE A 548 -3.64 1.83 -6.03
CA ILE A 548 -4.31 1.08 -4.98
C ILE A 548 -4.34 -0.40 -5.35
N HIS A 549 -3.93 -1.24 -4.41
CA HIS A 549 -3.97 -2.69 -4.46
C HIS A 549 -4.76 -3.22 -3.26
N PRO A 550 -5.31 -4.42 -3.33
CA PRO A 550 -6.11 -4.95 -2.22
C PRO A 550 -5.31 -5.60 -1.10
N MET A 551 -3.98 -5.57 -1.12
CA MET A 551 -3.16 -6.31 -0.14
C MET A 551 -3.37 -5.81 1.29
N GLY A 552 -3.43 -4.51 1.52
CA GLY A 552 -3.59 -3.93 2.86
C GLY A 552 -4.83 -4.41 3.63
N VAL A 553 -5.85 -4.97 2.96
CA VAL A 553 -7.07 -5.46 3.64
C VAL A 553 -6.80 -6.65 4.57
N ILE A 554 -5.70 -7.39 4.39
CA ILE A 554 -5.39 -8.59 5.19
C ILE A 554 -5.15 -8.29 6.67
N ILE A 555 -4.80 -7.04 7.03
CA ILE A 555 -4.60 -6.64 8.43
C ILE A 555 -5.83 -5.99 9.07
N ASP A 556 -6.97 -5.95 8.40
CA ASP A 556 -8.17 -5.35 8.98
C ASP A 556 -8.63 -6.04 10.27
N THR A 557 -8.40 -7.35 10.38
CA THR A 557 -8.61 -8.11 11.62
C THR A 557 -7.69 -7.62 12.75
N ASP A 558 -6.44 -7.30 12.44
CA ASP A 558 -5.45 -6.78 13.41
C ASP A 558 -5.81 -5.35 13.85
N LEU A 559 -6.29 -4.51 12.93
CA LEU A 559 -6.80 -3.16 13.24
C LEU A 559 -8.05 -3.21 14.13
N ARG A 560 -8.99 -4.12 13.87
CA ARG A 560 -10.15 -4.33 14.76
C ARG A 560 -9.73 -4.84 16.14
N TYR A 561 -8.72 -5.71 16.21
CA TYR A 561 -8.14 -6.13 17.46
C TYR A 561 -7.52 -4.96 18.22
N LEU A 562 -6.69 -4.15 17.55
CA LEU A 562 -6.07 -2.96 18.12
C LEU A 562 -7.13 -1.99 18.69
N ALA A 563 -8.22 -1.75 17.95
CA ALA A 563 -9.34 -0.94 18.43
C ALA A 563 -9.95 -1.48 19.72
N ARG A 564 -10.11 -2.81 19.84
CA ARG A 564 -10.68 -3.44 21.06
C ARG A 564 -9.75 -3.29 22.27
N VAL A 565 -8.47 -3.55 22.11
CA VAL A 565 -7.51 -3.53 23.24
C VAL A 565 -7.14 -2.12 23.70
N THR A 566 -7.26 -1.14 22.81
CA THR A 566 -7.00 0.28 23.13
C THR A 566 -8.25 1.07 23.49
N GLY A 567 -9.44 0.59 23.13
CA GLY A 567 -10.69 1.36 23.19
C GLY A 567 -10.76 2.50 22.16
N ASP A 568 -9.84 2.57 21.21
CA ASP A 568 -9.74 3.66 20.24
C ASP A 568 -10.53 3.33 18.95
N GLY A 569 -11.65 4.02 18.75
CA GLY A 569 -12.53 3.85 17.60
C GLY A 569 -11.90 4.24 16.26
N TYR A 570 -10.79 4.98 16.25
CA TYR A 570 -10.08 5.36 15.01
C TYR A 570 -9.66 4.12 14.19
N TYR A 571 -9.04 3.14 14.84
CA TYR A 571 -8.61 1.92 14.17
C TYR A 571 -9.78 1.10 13.60
N ALA A 572 -10.89 1.04 14.34
CA ALA A 572 -12.11 0.38 13.86
C ALA A 572 -12.72 1.10 12.65
N SER A 573 -12.70 2.44 12.64
CA SER A 573 -13.17 3.23 11.49
C SER A 573 -12.33 2.98 10.25
N ARG A 574 -10.99 2.96 10.38
CA ARG A 574 -10.06 2.67 9.27
C ARG A 574 -10.26 1.26 8.71
N ALA A 575 -10.46 0.24 9.56
CA ALA A 575 -10.79 -1.11 9.13
C ALA A 575 -12.17 -1.20 8.46
N ALA A 576 -13.16 -0.41 8.90
CA ALA A 576 -14.46 -0.36 8.27
C ALA A 576 -14.45 0.33 6.90
N ASP A 577 -13.59 1.33 6.71
CA ASP A 577 -13.36 1.96 5.39
C ASP A 577 -12.77 0.95 4.40
N SER A 578 -11.77 0.19 4.83
CA SER A 578 -11.14 -0.87 4.05
C SER A 578 -12.12 -1.98 3.68
N ALA A 579 -12.95 -2.44 4.64
CA ALA A 579 -13.99 -3.42 4.38
C ALA A 579 -15.03 -2.92 3.35
N ALA A 580 -15.43 -1.65 3.43
CA ALA A 580 -16.34 -1.05 2.46
C ALA A 580 -15.67 -0.90 1.08
N TRP A 581 -14.39 -0.50 1.05
CA TRP A 581 -13.62 -0.37 -0.18
C TRP A 581 -13.49 -1.71 -0.90
N MET A 582 -13.07 -2.78 -0.23
CA MET A 582 -12.91 -4.10 -0.87
C MET A 582 -14.21 -4.62 -1.46
N LEU A 583 -15.35 -4.37 -0.81
CA LEU A 583 -16.65 -4.82 -1.29
C LEU A 583 -17.14 -4.03 -2.53
N GLN A 584 -16.80 -2.75 -2.66
CA GLN A 584 -17.15 -1.99 -3.87
C GLN A 584 -16.30 -2.40 -5.08
N CYS A 585 -15.11 -2.96 -4.87
CA CYS A 585 -14.18 -3.34 -5.93
C CYS A 585 -14.56 -4.64 -6.65
N LEU A 586 -15.49 -5.41 -6.09
CA LEU A 586 -15.94 -6.67 -6.68
C LEU A 586 -16.92 -6.45 -7.83
N GLU A 587 -16.62 -7.04 -8.97
CA GLU A 587 -17.45 -7.01 -10.17
C GLU A 587 -18.49 -8.15 -10.14
N LEU A 588 -19.43 -8.11 -9.18
CA LEU A 588 -20.50 -9.11 -9.07
C LEU A 588 -21.59 -8.94 -10.11
N TYR A 589 -21.71 -7.77 -10.73
CA TYR A 589 -22.68 -7.48 -11.76
C TYR A 589 -21.97 -7.10 -13.07
N PRO A 590 -22.41 -7.63 -14.22
CA PRO A 590 -21.86 -7.23 -15.50
C PRO A 590 -21.81 -5.71 -15.68
N ALA A 591 -20.68 -5.20 -16.13
CA ALA A 591 -20.42 -3.79 -16.40
C ALA A 591 -20.48 -2.83 -15.19
N ALA A 592 -20.47 -3.31 -13.95
CA ALA A 592 -20.45 -2.42 -12.79
C ALA A 592 -19.17 -1.57 -12.72
N THR A 593 -18.02 -2.17 -13.04
CA THR A 593 -16.72 -1.47 -13.13
C THR A 593 -16.12 -1.52 -14.55
N GLY A 594 -16.78 -2.16 -15.51
CA GLY A 594 -16.31 -2.29 -16.88
C GLY A 594 -15.70 -3.63 -17.24
N TYR A 595 -15.47 -4.52 -16.26
CA TYR A 595 -14.99 -5.90 -16.51
C TYR A 595 -16.10 -6.83 -17.01
N GLY A 596 -17.33 -6.62 -16.56
CA GLY A 596 -18.47 -7.41 -16.98
C GLY A 596 -18.48 -8.85 -16.46
N ARG A 597 -17.82 -9.15 -15.33
CA ARG A 597 -17.72 -10.50 -14.79
C ARG A 597 -18.06 -10.58 -13.31
N TYR A 598 -18.79 -11.62 -12.96
CA TYR A 598 -19.16 -11.96 -11.60
C TYR A 598 -17.93 -12.42 -10.80
N GLY A 599 -17.76 -11.91 -9.59
CA GLY A 599 -16.69 -12.31 -8.69
C GLY A 599 -15.28 -11.85 -9.10
N ILE A 600 -15.17 -11.06 -10.14
CA ILE A 600 -13.90 -10.53 -10.65
C ILE A 600 -13.57 -9.22 -9.93
N LEU A 601 -12.30 -9.07 -9.59
CA LEU A 601 -11.77 -7.79 -9.15
C LEU A 601 -10.43 -7.51 -9.83
N SER A 602 -10.14 -6.24 -10.08
CA SER A 602 -8.87 -5.80 -10.64
C SER A 602 -7.73 -5.97 -9.64
N GLU A 603 -6.52 -6.13 -10.15
CA GLU A 603 -5.31 -6.06 -9.31
C GLU A 603 -5.04 -4.63 -8.85
N ARG A 604 -5.36 -3.62 -9.66
CA ARG A 604 -4.95 -2.23 -9.43
C ARG A 604 -6.03 -1.23 -9.81
N TRP A 605 -6.08 -0.15 -9.03
CA TRP A 605 -6.96 1.00 -9.28
C TRP A 605 -6.16 2.29 -9.23
N CYS A 606 -6.45 3.20 -10.15
CA CYS A 606 -5.84 4.52 -10.20
C CYS A 606 -6.76 5.53 -9.50
N PRO A 607 -6.40 6.04 -8.33
CA PRO A 607 -7.28 6.93 -7.57
C PRO A 607 -7.40 8.34 -8.15
N SER A 608 -6.53 8.71 -9.09
CA SER A 608 -6.52 10.03 -9.74
C SER A 608 -6.68 9.89 -11.26
N ASP A 609 -5.76 10.44 -12.06
CA ASP A 609 -5.77 10.24 -13.51
C ASP A 609 -5.50 8.80 -13.91
N GLY A 610 -5.99 8.39 -15.06
CA GLY A 610 -5.79 7.07 -15.58
C GLY A 610 -4.32 6.67 -15.68
N LEU A 611 -4.07 5.38 -15.55
CA LEU A 611 -2.77 4.80 -15.82
C LEU A 611 -2.44 4.94 -17.31
N ASP A 612 -1.31 5.53 -17.62
CA ASP A 612 -0.88 5.66 -19.02
C ASP A 612 -0.68 4.31 -19.73
N VAL A 613 -0.45 3.26 -18.96
CA VAL A 613 -0.24 1.92 -19.49
C VAL A 613 -1.53 1.15 -19.76
N GLU A 614 -2.64 1.55 -19.12
CA GLU A 614 -3.92 0.90 -19.31
C GLU A 614 -4.83 1.75 -20.22
N ARG A 615 -5.00 1.24 -21.43
CA ARG A 615 -5.84 1.88 -22.42
C ARG A 615 -6.77 0.88 -23.05
N PHE A 616 -7.99 1.33 -23.33
CA PHE A 616 -8.87 0.62 -24.24
C PHE A 616 -8.21 0.43 -25.60
N SER A 617 -8.68 -0.52 -26.35
CA SER A 617 -8.19 -0.78 -27.70
C SER A 617 -8.34 0.41 -28.67
N ASP A 618 -9.18 1.40 -28.35
CA ASP A 618 -9.34 2.66 -29.07
C ASP A 618 -8.44 3.80 -28.56
N GLY A 619 -7.55 3.51 -27.59
CA GLY A 619 -6.57 4.45 -27.05
C GLY A 619 -7.02 5.27 -25.86
N ARG A 620 -8.31 5.20 -25.46
CA ARG A 620 -8.80 5.93 -24.28
C ARG A 620 -8.15 5.38 -23.00
N PRO A 621 -7.76 6.22 -22.04
CA PRO A 621 -7.25 5.79 -20.74
C PRO A 621 -8.30 4.98 -19.97
N PHE A 622 -7.83 4.05 -19.16
CA PHE A 622 -8.62 3.22 -18.27
C PHE A 622 -8.07 3.33 -16.85
N SER A 623 -8.92 3.50 -15.87
CA SER A 623 -8.51 3.79 -14.48
C SER A 623 -8.29 2.55 -13.61
N SER A 624 -8.29 1.36 -14.20
CA SER A 624 -7.99 0.12 -13.50
C SER A 624 -7.19 -0.82 -14.40
N TRP A 625 -6.60 -1.86 -13.81
CA TRP A 625 -5.84 -2.86 -14.56
C TRP A 625 -6.79 -3.86 -15.22
N PHE A 626 -6.49 -4.29 -16.44
CA PHE A 626 -7.32 -5.26 -17.16
C PHE A 626 -7.14 -6.71 -16.69
N SER A 627 -6.27 -6.94 -15.73
CA SER A 627 -5.94 -8.25 -15.23
C SER A 627 -6.64 -8.54 -13.91
N HIS A 628 -7.20 -9.75 -13.82
CA HIS A 628 -7.66 -10.37 -12.59
C HIS A 628 -6.57 -11.32 -12.11
N ASN A 629 -5.80 -10.88 -11.15
CA ASN A 629 -4.74 -11.66 -10.52
C ASN A 629 -5.25 -12.30 -9.24
N LEU A 630 -5.01 -13.60 -9.10
CA LEU A 630 -5.55 -14.38 -7.99
C LEU A 630 -5.10 -13.89 -6.62
N TRP A 631 -3.84 -13.48 -6.47
CA TRP A 631 -3.34 -12.98 -5.20
C TRP A 631 -4.16 -11.77 -4.69
N ALA A 632 -4.53 -10.88 -5.59
CA ALA A 632 -5.31 -9.69 -5.27
C ALA A 632 -6.71 -10.04 -4.76
N SER A 633 -7.40 -10.92 -5.47
CA SER A 633 -8.71 -11.42 -5.04
C SER A 633 -8.63 -12.28 -3.78
N ALA A 634 -7.53 -13.02 -3.59
CA ALA A 634 -7.32 -13.85 -2.42
C ALA A 634 -7.15 -13.03 -1.13
N CYS A 635 -6.46 -11.87 -1.20
CA CYS A 635 -6.38 -10.93 -0.07
C CYS A 635 -7.79 -10.45 0.35
N VAL A 636 -8.64 -10.11 -0.62
CA VAL A 636 -10.02 -9.71 -0.34
C VAL A 636 -10.84 -10.88 0.20
N LEU A 637 -10.66 -12.09 -0.35
CA LEU A 637 -11.35 -13.29 0.14
C LEU A 637 -10.95 -13.62 1.58
N GLU A 638 -9.66 -13.51 1.94
CA GLU A 638 -9.18 -13.67 3.31
C GLU A 638 -9.90 -12.70 4.26
N ALA A 639 -9.80 -11.40 3.98
CA ALA A 639 -10.39 -10.36 4.83
C ALA A 639 -11.91 -10.51 4.95
N ALA A 640 -12.59 -10.86 3.85
CA ALA A 640 -14.03 -11.07 3.83
C ALA A 640 -14.46 -12.32 4.62
N CYS A 641 -13.74 -13.44 4.48
CA CYS A 641 -14.00 -14.65 5.26
C CYS A 641 -13.76 -14.41 6.76
N GLU A 642 -12.62 -13.82 7.13
CA GLU A 642 -12.32 -13.52 8.53
C GLU A 642 -13.38 -12.61 9.17
N LEU A 643 -13.81 -11.56 8.44
CA LEU A 643 -14.86 -10.67 8.94
C LEU A 643 -16.22 -11.37 9.05
N LEU A 644 -16.58 -12.22 8.08
CA LEU A 644 -17.84 -12.98 8.11
C LEU A 644 -17.87 -13.93 9.31
N LEU A 645 -16.80 -14.69 9.52
CA LEU A 645 -16.66 -15.59 10.68
C LEU A 645 -16.68 -14.82 12.01
N GLU A 646 -16.01 -13.66 12.11
CA GLU A 646 -16.03 -12.81 13.31
C GLU A 646 -17.45 -12.32 13.64
N ILE A 647 -18.25 -12.00 12.62
CA ILE A 647 -19.65 -11.57 12.81
C ILE A 647 -20.53 -12.75 13.25
N GLU A 648 -20.33 -13.93 12.69
CA GLU A 648 -21.13 -15.12 13.03
C GLU A 648 -20.84 -15.62 14.45
N HIS A 649 -19.57 -15.64 14.87
CA HIS A 649 -19.20 -15.97 16.26
C HIS A 649 -19.78 -15.01 17.31
N LYS A 650 -20.05 -13.75 16.97
CA LYS A 650 -20.69 -12.79 17.89
C LYS A 650 -22.20 -12.97 18.01
N LYS A 651 -22.83 -13.72 17.10
CA LYS A 651 -24.27 -13.98 17.08
C LYS A 651 -24.67 -15.27 17.82
N GLY A 652 -23.74 -16.22 17.98
CA GLY A 652 -23.92 -17.47 18.73
C GLY A 652 -23.46 -17.32 20.18
#